data_109e9800cfb08059ac6c830701acdc52
#
_entry.id   109e9800cfb08059ac6c830701acdc52
#
_cell.length_a   1.000
_cell.length_b   1.000
_cell.length_c   1.000
_cell.angle_alpha   90.00
_cell.angle_beta   90.00
_cell.angle_gamma   90.00
#
_symmetry.space_group_name_H-M   'P 1'
#
loop_
_entity.id
_entity.type
_entity.pdbx_description
1 polymer ?
#
loop_
_entity_poly.entity_id
_entity_poly.type
_entity_poly.pdbx_seq_one_letter_code
_entity_poly.pdbx_strand_id
1 'polypeptide(L)'
;MKKKLLFFICLISSCILNATTIKTVKVDIDFSKMSFPYDSFGQIQIIPSGKTYFFDSDTNAPLMPYYSVSVYIPGGKEYVSSDLTYNKNLLFSCCTLAPTPEAVPTSQVQSSPTRLALYGKGYFPEHNLRYVGESKIGNSKILYFNVCPFIYDSKEKKLFTLNDIQLKIQLKESTGVQAAASIPNGLYPKDLVSGFVINPDDVHFDGPQINVDDIPNRLAYAIITSKELASAFTPLVNWKRQKGVWTEVITIEDIERSYSGKSTQEKIKNCLHSLYITRHLKYALLGGDDTIVPVRYCKVNLLKEQGEKLPVDMYYSCFGKQFDWDANKNGKFGEPEDNIDLLQNIYVSRLPIRTYSEVESYVNRVLSYEKMKNPEVWNKKMLSCGFNLSINIGDKSDSEFYGDKIYDMYIKDSWDGERKRLYDIHNDFGYDSLNYKAIQEQLATGYAFAEFIMHGAPWCYYMKSRGHYDTNDASDQTNTGYTIISTTACCTNAFDDCDDLGDDYRDPCLSESLIRNPDSGIIAYFGGSREGWHLGGDEALSLSQLYEAKFYENLFSNQYINKNFGKIAAISKANMISACKYDNHYTWIQYSLNPVGDPEMPVFTDNPKQFPRTKVKIENGKLSIDTGVDSCTVCIMSRLDGGQSYYKILHNVRTATLDYSVDSLSLCITKQNYIPYLINDVWNYCMYTIPDIPIGSITGAGKDLGTGDLSIKYKVGNRAKDAKLVVSSYDGTASNTYDAPIDENKLNIKSNLLKKEILTISLFVDSKLTDSIS
;
A
#
# COMPACT_ATOMS: atom_id res chain seq x y z
N MET A 1 -84.46 -31.24 0.43
CA MET A 1 -83.21 -31.90 -0.07
C MET A 1 -82.19 -30.82 -0.32
N LYS A 2 -81.27 -30.60 0.64
CA LYS A 2 -80.23 -29.61 0.53
C LYS A 2 -78.91 -30.40 0.37
N LYS A 3 -78.28 -30.27 -0.82
CA LYS A 3 -76.92 -30.82 -1.08
C LYS A 3 -75.88 -29.91 -0.41
N LYS A 4 -75.09 -30.45 0.53
CA LYS A 4 -73.89 -29.83 1.09
C LYS A 4 -72.75 -30.09 0.14
N LEU A 5 -72.18 -29.02 -0.40
CA LEU A 5 -70.94 -29.04 -1.18
C LEU A 5 -69.77 -28.89 -0.20
N LEU A 6 -68.95 -29.95 -0.07
CA LEU A 6 -67.74 -29.97 0.76
C LEU A 6 -66.59 -29.39 -0.09
N PHE A 7 -66.09 -28.22 0.27
CA PHE A 7 -64.88 -27.66 -0.33
C PHE A 7 -63.65 -28.26 0.37
N PHE A 8 -62.91 -29.11 -0.32
CA PHE A 8 -61.59 -29.55 0.11
C PHE A 8 -60.60 -28.47 -0.29
N ILE A 9 -60.14 -27.67 0.69
CA ILE A 9 -58.98 -26.78 0.48
C ILE A 9 -57.74 -27.66 0.66
N CYS A 10 -57.11 -28.05 -0.43
CA CYS A 10 -55.72 -28.55 -0.44
C CYS A 10 -54.80 -27.39 -0.10
N LEU A 11 -54.33 -27.32 1.13
CA LEU A 11 -53.15 -26.57 1.49
C LEU A 11 -51.94 -27.28 0.84
N ILE A 12 -51.56 -26.81 -0.33
CA ILE A 12 -50.25 -27.08 -0.89
C ILE A 12 -49.28 -26.19 -0.09
N SER A 13 -48.73 -26.73 1.00
CA SER A 13 -47.52 -26.14 1.59
C SER A 13 -46.44 -26.32 0.55
N SER A 14 -46.13 -25.24 -0.16
CA SER A 14 -44.95 -25.15 -0.99
C SER A 14 -43.74 -25.23 -0.05
N CYS A 15 -43.25 -26.46 0.19
CA CYS A 15 -41.88 -26.64 0.59
C CYS A 15 -41.03 -26.06 -0.55
N ILE A 16 -40.63 -24.82 -0.44
CA ILE A 16 -39.53 -24.29 -1.21
C ILE A 16 -38.32 -25.13 -0.73
N LEU A 17 -38.01 -26.21 -1.44
CA LEU A 17 -36.74 -26.84 -1.34
C LEU A 17 -35.72 -25.75 -1.74
N ASN A 18 -35.09 -25.15 -0.74
CA ASN A 18 -33.94 -24.27 -0.98
C ASN A 18 -32.89 -25.14 -1.69
N ALA A 19 -32.83 -25.03 -3.02
CA ALA A 19 -31.85 -25.72 -3.82
C ALA A 19 -30.46 -25.26 -3.39
N THR A 20 -29.69 -26.16 -2.78
CA THR A 20 -28.28 -25.91 -2.50
C THR A 20 -27.46 -26.13 -3.76
N THR A 21 -26.56 -25.22 -4.05
CA THR A 21 -25.58 -25.35 -5.12
C THR A 21 -24.22 -25.66 -4.51
N ILE A 22 -23.43 -26.52 -5.18
CA ILE A 22 -22.06 -26.83 -4.74
C ILE A 22 -21.11 -26.10 -5.67
N LYS A 23 -20.25 -25.24 -5.08
CA LYS A 23 -19.10 -24.64 -5.74
C LYS A 23 -17.86 -25.44 -5.36
N THR A 24 -17.10 -25.89 -6.34
CA THR A 24 -15.84 -26.59 -6.11
C THR A 24 -14.70 -25.72 -6.61
N VAL A 25 -13.68 -25.50 -5.79
CA VAL A 25 -12.47 -24.77 -6.14
C VAL A 25 -11.23 -25.61 -5.80
N LYS A 26 -10.24 -25.60 -6.68
CA LYS A 26 -8.98 -26.31 -6.49
C LYS A 26 -8.07 -25.49 -5.59
N VAL A 27 -7.48 -26.11 -4.58
CA VAL A 27 -6.46 -25.51 -3.72
C VAL A 27 -5.10 -26.06 -4.12
N ASP A 28 -4.38 -25.32 -4.96
CA ASP A 28 -3.07 -25.71 -5.44
C ASP A 28 -1.97 -25.36 -4.44
N ILE A 29 -1.24 -26.37 -3.97
CA ILE A 29 -0.10 -26.25 -3.06
C ILE A 29 1.09 -26.97 -3.68
N ASP A 30 2.19 -26.26 -3.83
CA ASP A 30 3.42 -26.79 -4.44
C ASP A 30 4.35 -27.34 -3.36
N PHE A 31 4.23 -28.63 -3.08
CA PHE A 31 5.09 -29.32 -2.12
C PHE A 31 6.55 -29.43 -2.57
N SER A 32 6.84 -29.29 -3.88
CA SER A 32 8.21 -29.42 -4.41
C SER A 32 9.13 -28.28 -3.99
N LYS A 33 8.55 -27.15 -3.60
CA LYS A 33 9.27 -25.94 -3.14
C LYS A 33 9.39 -25.86 -1.62
N MET A 34 8.79 -26.81 -0.90
CA MET A 34 8.90 -26.86 0.56
C MET A 34 10.17 -27.59 0.99
N SER A 35 10.69 -27.24 2.16
CA SER A 35 11.79 -27.95 2.78
C SER A 35 11.37 -28.51 4.14
N PHE A 36 12.07 -29.58 4.58
CA PHE A 36 11.77 -30.32 5.78
C PHE A 36 13.05 -30.58 6.59
N PRO A 37 13.73 -29.51 7.07
CA PRO A 37 14.95 -29.65 7.85
C PRO A 37 14.68 -30.29 9.19
N TYR A 38 15.73 -30.89 9.79
CA TYR A 38 15.72 -31.31 11.15
C TYR A 38 16.29 -30.23 12.07
N ASP A 39 15.61 -30.01 13.17
CA ASP A 39 16.14 -29.12 14.22
C ASP A 39 17.24 -29.84 15.04
N SER A 40 17.80 -29.16 16.04
CA SER A 40 18.85 -29.68 16.91
C SER A 40 18.42 -30.86 17.76
N PHE A 41 17.12 -31.16 17.87
CA PHE A 41 16.53 -32.30 18.57
C PHE A 41 16.16 -33.44 17.62
N GLY A 42 16.46 -33.34 16.33
CA GLY A 42 16.09 -34.30 15.31
C GLY A 42 14.59 -34.32 14.98
N GLN A 43 13.89 -33.23 15.22
CA GLN A 43 12.49 -33.05 14.89
C GLN A 43 12.37 -32.34 13.54
N ILE A 44 11.38 -32.72 12.74
CA ILE A 44 11.16 -32.12 11.41
C ILE A 44 10.44 -30.79 11.56
N GLN A 45 10.97 -29.73 10.93
CA GLN A 45 10.29 -28.48 10.67
C GLN A 45 9.67 -28.49 9.27
N ILE A 46 8.48 -27.95 9.12
CA ILE A 46 7.85 -27.77 7.80
C ILE A 46 8.05 -26.32 7.38
N ILE A 47 8.91 -26.08 6.38
CA ILE A 47 9.18 -24.77 5.83
C ILE A 47 8.32 -24.58 4.58
N PRO A 48 7.21 -23.85 4.65
CA PRO A 48 6.33 -23.64 3.52
C PRO A 48 6.93 -22.69 2.50
N SER A 49 6.41 -22.76 1.27
CA SER A 49 6.73 -21.84 0.19
C SER A 49 5.48 -21.49 -0.63
N GLY A 50 5.57 -20.44 -1.42
CA GLY A 50 4.52 -20.04 -2.36
C GLY A 50 3.40 -19.22 -1.72
N LYS A 51 2.15 -19.63 -1.90
CA LYS A 51 0.92 -18.89 -1.52
C LYS A 51 0.91 -18.41 -0.06
N THR A 52 0.00 -17.50 0.26
CA THR A 52 -0.18 -16.98 1.62
C THR A 52 -0.43 -18.09 2.62
N TYR A 53 0.52 -18.27 3.52
CA TYR A 53 0.42 -19.19 4.64
C TYR A 53 0.60 -18.43 5.97
N PHE A 54 0.31 -19.12 7.06
CA PHE A 54 0.59 -18.65 8.42
C PHE A 54 0.72 -19.86 9.35
N PHE A 55 1.23 -19.64 10.55
CA PHE A 55 1.31 -20.64 11.61
C PHE A 55 0.36 -20.29 12.74
N ASP A 56 -0.23 -21.31 13.34
CA ASP A 56 -0.95 -21.20 14.60
C ASP A 56 0.04 -20.96 15.75
N SER A 57 -0.33 -20.18 16.74
CA SER A 57 0.47 -19.98 17.96
C SER A 57 0.15 -20.96 19.09
N ASP A 58 -0.64 -22.02 18.84
CA ASP A 58 -0.94 -23.05 19.84
C ASP A 58 0.28 -23.92 20.16
N THR A 59 0.91 -23.65 21.30
CA THR A 59 2.11 -24.36 21.78
C THR A 59 1.86 -25.82 22.17
N ASN A 60 0.59 -26.29 22.18
CA ASN A 60 0.21 -27.67 22.45
C ASN A 60 0.11 -28.50 21.16
N ALA A 61 0.45 -27.93 20.02
CA ALA A 61 0.38 -28.56 18.71
C ALA A 61 1.75 -28.58 18.01
N PRO A 62 1.98 -29.47 17.05
CA PRO A 62 3.13 -29.38 16.17
C PRO A 62 3.04 -28.17 15.26
N LEU A 63 4.19 -27.57 14.94
CA LEU A 63 4.29 -26.43 14.04
C LEU A 63 3.92 -26.84 12.62
N MET A 64 2.73 -26.47 12.19
CA MET A 64 2.18 -26.85 10.88
C MET A 64 1.63 -25.60 10.16
N PRO A 65 1.93 -25.42 8.86
CA PRO A 65 1.42 -24.27 8.12
C PRO A 65 -0.05 -24.45 7.74
N TYR A 66 -0.80 -23.37 7.87
CA TYR A 66 -2.13 -23.20 7.30
C TYR A 66 -2.07 -22.25 6.11
N TYR A 67 -2.74 -22.59 5.03
CA TYR A 67 -2.85 -21.75 3.84
C TYR A 67 -4.16 -20.97 3.87
N SER A 68 -4.03 -19.66 3.71
CA SER A 68 -5.18 -18.74 3.57
C SER A 68 -5.85 -18.94 2.21
N VAL A 69 -7.12 -19.31 2.22
CA VAL A 69 -7.92 -19.55 1.02
C VAL A 69 -9.12 -18.63 1.03
N SER A 70 -9.10 -17.62 0.14
CA SER A 70 -10.19 -16.66 -0.03
C SER A 70 -10.96 -17.01 -1.31
N VAL A 71 -12.27 -17.17 -1.19
CA VAL A 71 -13.15 -17.58 -2.32
C VAL A 71 -14.21 -16.53 -2.57
N TYR A 72 -14.22 -15.97 -3.78
CA TYR A 72 -15.29 -15.06 -4.21
C TYR A 72 -16.59 -15.83 -4.48
N ILE A 73 -17.68 -15.31 -3.95
CA ILE A 73 -19.05 -15.81 -4.13
C ILE A 73 -19.92 -14.69 -4.72
N PRO A 74 -20.54 -14.92 -5.88
CA PRO A 74 -21.48 -13.95 -6.48
C PRO A 74 -22.64 -13.59 -5.55
N GLY A 75 -23.27 -12.46 -5.81
CA GLY A 75 -24.42 -11.97 -5.09
C GLY A 75 -25.59 -12.97 -5.06
N GLY A 76 -26.45 -12.87 -4.06
CA GLY A 76 -27.63 -13.71 -3.91
C GLY A 76 -27.36 -15.10 -3.31
N LYS A 77 -26.15 -15.41 -2.90
CA LYS A 77 -25.77 -16.70 -2.30
C LYS A 77 -25.36 -16.56 -0.84
N GLU A 78 -25.66 -17.57 -0.04
CA GLU A 78 -25.25 -17.69 1.36
C GLU A 78 -24.48 -18.99 1.58
N TYR A 79 -23.44 -18.91 2.41
CA TYR A 79 -22.66 -20.06 2.84
C TYR A 79 -23.51 -20.99 3.74
N VAL A 80 -23.41 -22.29 3.53
CA VAL A 80 -24.05 -23.32 4.35
C VAL A 80 -23.02 -24.19 5.05
N SER A 81 -22.14 -24.80 4.29
CA SER A 81 -21.09 -25.68 4.79
C SER A 81 -19.96 -25.85 3.78
N SER A 82 -18.87 -26.43 4.22
CA SER A 82 -17.73 -26.75 3.35
C SER A 82 -17.06 -28.05 3.75
N ASP A 83 -16.42 -28.69 2.78
CA ASP A 83 -15.67 -29.94 2.98
C ASP A 83 -14.48 -29.99 2.02
N LEU A 84 -13.46 -30.83 2.36
CA LEU A 84 -12.30 -31.10 1.51
C LEU A 84 -12.35 -32.53 0.96
N THR A 85 -12.01 -32.65 -0.33
CA THR A 85 -11.64 -33.93 -0.90
C THR A 85 -10.18 -33.87 -1.38
N TYR A 86 -9.41 -34.94 -1.12
CA TYR A 86 -7.97 -34.97 -1.38
C TYR A 86 -7.45 -36.40 -1.52
N ASN A 87 -6.25 -36.55 -2.06
CA ASN A 87 -5.44 -37.77 -2.03
C ASN A 87 -4.42 -37.65 -0.90
N LYS A 88 -4.39 -38.66 -0.01
CA LYS A 88 -3.48 -38.69 1.14
C LYS A 88 -2.25 -39.51 0.79
N ASN A 89 -1.05 -38.90 0.82
CA ASN A 89 0.22 -39.59 0.53
C ASN A 89 1.16 -39.55 1.74
N LEU A 90 1.80 -40.67 2.05
CA LEU A 90 2.80 -40.74 3.11
C LEU A 90 4.06 -39.93 2.67
N LEU A 91 4.46 -38.94 3.46
CA LEU A 91 5.67 -38.14 3.25
C LEU A 91 6.84 -38.66 4.08
N PHE A 92 6.63 -38.86 5.39
CA PHE A 92 7.62 -39.38 6.31
C PHE A 92 7.04 -40.45 7.23
N SER A 93 7.84 -41.47 7.53
CA SER A 93 7.59 -42.47 8.58
C SER A 93 8.65 -42.34 9.68
N CYS A 94 8.27 -42.69 10.90
CA CYS A 94 9.14 -42.62 12.09
C CYS A 94 9.68 -41.21 12.37
N CYS A 95 8.87 -40.15 12.11
CA CYS A 95 9.25 -38.76 12.31
C CYS A 95 8.55 -38.13 13.54
N THR A 96 9.19 -37.17 14.13
CA THR A 96 8.58 -36.27 15.12
C THR A 96 8.63 -34.84 14.54
N LEU A 97 7.51 -34.13 14.56
CA LEU A 97 7.48 -32.74 14.15
C LEU A 97 7.96 -31.82 15.29
N ALA A 98 8.54 -30.70 14.96
CA ALA A 98 8.85 -29.66 15.92
C ALA A 98 7.55 -29.11 16.53
N PRO A 99 7.51 -28.81 17.85
CA PRO A 99 6.36 -28.16 18.47
C PRO A 99 6.27 -26.71 18.06
N THR A 100 5.07 -26.15 18.10
CA THR A 100 4.87 -24.72 17.90
C THR A 100 5.60 -23.93 19.00
N PRO A 101 6.54 -23.05 18.67
CA PRO A 101 7.18 -22.19 19.65
C PRO A 101 6.20 -21.14 20.19
N GLU A 102 6.50 -20.61 21.35
CA GLU A 102 5.74 -19.48 21.90
C GLU A 102 5.96 -18.24 21.05
N ALA A 103 4.88 -17.55 20.70
CA ALA A 103 4.97 -16.26 20.06
C ALA A 103 5.47 -15.21 21.07
N VAL A 104 6.51 -14.48 20.71
CA VAL A 104 7.11 -13.48 21.58
C VAL A 104 7.16 -12.12 20.86
N PRO A 105 7.04 -11.01 21.60
CA PRO A 105 7.31 -9.69 21.05
C PRO A 105 8.72 -9.61 20.46
N THR A 106 8.88 -8.89 19.35
CA THR A 106 10.21 -8.71 18.73
C THR A 106 11.15 -7.85 19.58
N SER A 107 10.65 -7.19 20.63
CA SER A 107 11.46 -6.52 21.68
C SER A 107 12.11 -7.51 22.65
N GLN A 108 11.63 -8.76 22.73
CA GLN A 108 12.08 -9.76 23.68
C GLN A 108 12.95 -10.82 23.01
N VAL A 109 14.03 -11.19 23.66
CA VAL A 109 14.90 -12.31 23.24
C VAL A 109 14.31 -13.61 23.73
N GLN A 110 14.03 -14.52 22.83
CA GLN A 110 13.58 -15.86 23.22
C GLN A 110 14.75 -16.64 23.83
N SER A 111 14.54 -17.18 25.02
CA SER A 111 15.62 -17.84 25.80
C SER A 111 15.95 -19.26 25.28
N SER A 112 15.09 -19.89 24.51
CA SER A 112 15.32 -21.24 23.96
C SER A 112 14.51 -21.44 22.68
N PRO A 113 15.17 -21.43 21.52
CA PRO A 113 14.48 -21.43 20.23
C PRO A 113 13.81 -22.75 19.86
N THR A 114 14.27 -23.87 20.41
CA THR A 114 13.77 -25.21 20.09
C THR A 114 13.49 -26.00 21.36
N ARG A 115 12.35 -26.67 21.40
CA ARG A 115 11.93 -27.53 22.52
C ARG A 115 11.66 -28.93 22.03
N LEU A 116 11.77 -29.88 22.95
CA LEU A 116 11.27 -31.22 22.71
C LEU A 116 9.75 -31.17 22.52
N ALA A 117 9.24 -31.97 21.58
CA ALA A 117 7.82 -32.09 21.35
C ALA A 117 7.08 -32.57 22.59
N LEU A 118 6.17 -31.74 23.09
CA LEU A 118 5.36 -31.98 24.30
C LEU A 118 3.85 -31.98 24.00
N TYR A 119 3.46 -32.05 22.73
CA TYR A 119 2.05 -32.09 22.34
C TYR A 119 1.45 -33.49 22.53
N GLY A 120 0.11 -33.57 22.65
CA GLY A 120 -0.64 -34.78 22.88
C GLY A 120 -0.51 -35.83 21.77
N LYS A 121 -1.00 -37.05 22.03
CA LYS A 121 -1.05 -38.11 21.02
C LYS A 121 -2.36 -38.04 20.25
N GLY A 122 -2.29 -38.05 18.91
CA GLY A 122 -3.45 -38.04 18.04
C GLY A 122 -3.10 -37.58 16.64
N TYR A 123 -4.13 -37.19 15.91
CA TYR A 123 -3.99 -36.55 14.60
C TYR A 123 -3.92 -35.07 14.72
N PHE A 124 -3.01 -34.45 13.98
CA PHE A 124 -2.85 -33.00 13.87
C PHE A 124 -2.86 -32.59 12.39
N PRO A 125 -3.54 -31.48 12.03
CA PRO A 125 -4.50 -30.78 12.89
C PRO A 125 -5.75 -31.63 13.12
N GLU A 126 -6.58 -31.25 14.11
CA GLU A 126 -7.87 -31.92 14.33
C GLU A 126 -8.77 -31.80 13.09
N HIS A 127 -8.71 -30.62 12.40
CA HIS A 127 -9.44 -30.33 11.18
C HIS A 127 -8.53 -29.68 10.15
N ASN A 128 -8.43 -30.28 8.96
CA ASN A 128 -7.65 -29.73 7.84
C ASN A 128 -8.31 -28.53 7.15
N LEU A 129 -9.58 -28.30 7.38
CA LEU A 129 -10.36 -27.17 6.85
C LEU A 129 -11.04 -26.43 7.99
N ARG A 130 -10.89 -25.12 8.00
CA ARG A 130 -11.62 -24.21 8.91
C ARG A 130 -12.22 -23.08 8.12
N TYR A 131 -13.55 -22.91 8.21
CA TYR A 131 -14.22 -21.68 7.77
C TYR A 131 -14.09 -20.63 8.87
N VAL A 132 -13.52 -19.49 8.55
CA VAL A 132 -13.21 -18.43 9.56
C VAL A 132 -14.00 -17.16 9.38
N GLY A 133 -14.86 -17.08 8.35
CA GLY A 133 -15.75 -15.94 8.19
C GLY A 133 -15.90 -15.47 6.75
N GLU A 134 -16.57 -14.33 6.60
CA GLU A 134 -16.82 -13.71 5.31
C GLU A 134 -16.66 -12.18 5.38
N SER A 135 -16.32 -11.57 4.23
CA SER A 135 -16.43 -10.14 3.96
C SER A 135 -17.50 -9.88 2.91
N LYS A 136 -18.18 -8.74 3.01
CA LYS A 136 -19.17 -8.30 2.02
C LYS A 136 -18.57 -7.26 1.08
N ILE A 137 -18.83 -7.43 -0.22
CA ILE A 137 -18.48 -6.47 -1.27
C ILE A 137 -19.74 -6.25 -2.12
N GLY A 138 -20.46 -5.18 -1.87
CA GLY A 138 -21.77 -4.98 -2.47
C GLY A 138 -22.71 -6.15 -2.16
N ASN A 139 -23.26 -6.78 -3.19
CA ASN A 139 -24.10 -7.98 -3.07
C ASN A 139 -23.28 -9.28 -3.02
N SER A 140 -22.01 -9.24 -3.37
CA SER A 140 -21.10 -10.38 -3.38
C SER A 140 -20.41 -10.59 -2.03
N LYS A 141 -19.75 -11.72 -1.87
CA LYS A 141 -19.01 -12.06 -0.65
C LYS A 141 -17.65 -12.66 -0.98
N ILE A 142 -16.75 -12.56 -0.01
CA ILE A 142 -15.53 -13.33 0.03
C ILE A 142 -15.61 -14.23 1.26
N LEU A 143 -15.52 -15.54 1.06
CA LEU A 143 -15.45 -16.52 2.15
C LEU A 143 -13.99 -16.81 2.45
N TYR A 144 -13.63 -16.85 3.72
CA TYR A 144 -12.28 -17.12 4.20
C TYR A 144 -12.18 -18.52 4.82
N PHE A 145 -11.20 -19.26 4.37
CA PHE A 145 -10.89 -20.60 4.87
C PHE A 145 -9.40 -20.71 5.19
N ASN A 146 -9.09 -21.54 6.19
CA ASN A 146 -7.74 -21.97 6.49
C ASN A 146 -7.63 -23.47 6.17
N VAL A 147 -6.66 -23.84 5.33
CA VAL A 147 -6.42 -25.21 4.88
C VAL A 147 -5.03 -25.63 5.31
N CYS A 148 -4.93 -26.66 6.16
CA CYS A 148 -3.66 -27.34 6.44
C CYS A 148 -3.50 -28.53 5.49
N PRO A 149 -2.47 -28.53 4.61
CA PRO A 149 -2.28 -29.61 3.63
C PRO A 149 -1.53 -30.81 4.16
N PHE A 150 -1.42 -30.95 5.48
CA PHE A 150 -0.72 -32.03 6.15
C PHE A 150 -1.63 -32.73 7.15
N ILE A 151 -1.36 -34.01 7.38
CA ILE A 151 -1.88 -34.78 8.52
C ILE A 151 -0.69 -35.43 9.21
N TYR A 152 -0.52 -35.15 10.49
CA TYR A 152 0.48 -35.79 11.31
C TYR A 152 -0.18 -36.72 12.33
N ASP A 153 0.15 -37.99 12.27
CA ASP A 153 -0.20 -39.01 13.28
C ASP A 153 0.94 -39.08 14.30
N SER A 154 0.77 -38.41 15.43
CA SER A 154 1.81 -38.36 16.48
C SER A 154 2.00 -39.68 17.22
N LYS A 155 1.01 -40.59 17.20
CA LYS A 155 1.10 -41.91 17.77
C LYS A 155 1.93 -42.86 16.90
N GLU A 156 1.65 -42.88 15.60
CA GLU A 156 2.35 -43.69 14.61
C GLU A 156 3.61 -43.01 14.07
N LYS A 157 3.85 -41.73 14.44
CA LYS A 157 4.97 -40.90 13.96
C LYS A 157 5.03 -40.84 12.44
N LYS A 158 3.89 -40.58 11.80
CA LYS A 158 3.75 -40.49 10.33
C LYS A 158 3.24 -39.16 9.91
N LEU A 159 3.93 -38.54 8.93
CA LEU A 159 3.50 -37.30 8.29
C LEU A 159 2.99 -37.58 6.89
N PHE A 160 1.82 -37.10 6.57
CA PHE A 160 1.18 -37.20 5.25
C PHE A 160 0.97 -35.83 4.62
N THR A 161 1.05 -35.78 3.29
CA THR A 161 0.59 -34.65 2.47
C THR A 161 -0.80 -34.92 1.92
N LEU A 162 -1.58 -33.84 1.74
CA LEU A 162 -2.86 -33.84 1.05
C LEU A 162 -2.66 -33.29 -0.35
N ASN A 163 -2.82 -34.12 -1.36
CA ASN A 163 -2.64 -33.78 -2.77
C ASN A 163 -4.00 -33.66 -3.46
N ASP A 164 -4.06 -32.94 -4.60
CA ASP A 164 -5.29 -32.74 -5.38
C ASP A 164 -6.46 -32.22 -4.54
N ILE A 165 -6.17 -31.24 -3.70
CA ILE A 165 -7.15 -30.70 -2.76
C ILE A 165 -8.26 -29.96 -3.51
N GLN A 166 -9.51 -30.39 -3.26
CA GLN A 166 -10.72 -29.73 -3.74
C GLN A 166 -11.53 -29.23 -2.55
N LEU A 167 -11.73 -27.93 -2.48
CA LEU A 167 -12.64 -27.30 -1.52
C LEU A 167 -14.04 -27.26 -2.12
N LYS A 168 -14.97 -27.99 -1.49
CA LYS A 168 -16.39 -28.01 -1.85
C LYS A 168 -17.17 -27.11 -0.91
N ILE A 169 -17.88 -26.13 -1.45
CA ILE A 169 -18.65 -25.14 -0.71
C ILE A 169 -20.12 -25.31 -1.06
N GLN A 170 -20.93 -25.59 -0.06
CA GLN A 170 -22.37 -25.62 -0.19
C GLN A 170 -22.94 -24.20 0.00
N LEU A 171 -23.73 -23.76 -0.99
CA LEU A 171 -24.36 -22.47 -1.02
C LEU A 171 -25.88 -22.63 -1.16
N LYS A 172 -26.65 -21.77 -0.54
CA LYS A 172 -28.11 -21.66 -0.73
C LYS A 172 -28.46 -20.28 -1.28
N GLU A 173 -29.63 -20.17 -1.91
CA GLU A 173 -30.16 -18.85 -2.30
C GLU A 173 -30.44 -18.00 -1.06
N SER A 174 -30.06 -16.72 -1.10
CA SER A 174 -30.38 -15.77 -0.05
C SER A 174 -31.89 -15.49 -0.05
N THR A 175 -32.55 -15.70 1.08
CA THR A 175 -33.97 -15.41 1.24
C THR A 175 -34.27 -13.95 1.62
N GLY A 176 -33.24 -13.15 1.81
CA GLY A 176 -33.34 -11.73 2.16
C GLY A 176 -33.75 -10.89 0.96
N VAL A 177 -34.74 -10.03 1.15
CA VAL A 177 -35.07 -8.99 0.18
C VAL A 177 -33.80 -8.19 -0.11
N GLN A 178 -33.33 -8.22 -1.34
CA GLN A 178 -32.19 -7.42 -1.79
C GLN A 178 -32.60 -5.93 -1.83
N ALA A 179 -32.61 -5.30 -0.69
CA ALA A 179 -32.79 -3.85 -0.57
C ALA A 179 -31.45 -3.10 -0.38
N ALA A 180 -30.32 -3.77 -0.58
CA ALA A 180 -29.07 -3.06 -0.77
C ALA A 180 -29.05 -2.58 -2.22
N ALA A 181 -29.10 -1.25 -2.42
CA ALA A 181 -28.85 -0.66 -3.72
C ALA A 181 -27.66 -1.35 -4.34
N SER A 182 -27.84 -1.91 -5.53
CA SER A 182 -26.75 -2.54 -6.27
C SER A 182 -25.63 -1.52 -6.42
N ILE A 183 -24.52 -1.75 -5.73
CA ILE A 183 -23.39 -0.85 -5.85
C ILE A 183 -22.89 -1.00 -7.28
N PRO A 184 -22.80 0.09 -8.05
CA PRO A 184 -22.45 0.01 -9.46
C PRO A 184 -21.13 -0.72 -9.69
N ASN A 185 -21.06 -1.54 -10.72
CA ASN A 185 -19.83 -2.11 -11.22
C ASN A 185 -18.82 -0.98 -11.52
N GLY A 186 -17.62 -1.08 -11.03
CA GLY A 186 -16.58 -0.06 -11.16
C GLY A 186 -16.21 0.65 -9.87
N LEU A 187 -17.01 0.53 -8.80
CA LEU A 187 -16.65 1.03 -7.48
C LEU A 187 -15.61 0.17 -6.80
N TYR A 188 -15.73 -1.14 -6.97
CA TYR A 188 -14.74 -2.06 -6.42
C TYR A 188 -13.62 -2.30 -7.42
N PRO A 189 -12.38 -2.21 -6.99
CA PRO A 189 -11.29 -2.59 -7.87
C PRO A 189 -11.37 -4.11 -8.09
N LYS A 190 -11.86 -4.52 -9.24
CA LYS A 190 -11.87 -5.93 -9.67
C LYS A 190 -10.47 -6.54 -9.53
N ASP A 191 -9.45 -5.77 -9.88
CA ASP A 191 -8.04 -6.14 -9.74
C ASP A 191 -7.63 -6.41 -8.29
N LEU A 192 -8.19 -5.69 -7.31
CA LEU A 192 -7.93 -5.95 -5.90
C LEU A 192 -8.47 -7.33 -5.50
N VAL A 193 -9.77 -7.56 -5.74
CA VAL A 193 -10.42 -8.81 -5.32
C VAL A 193 -9.83 -10.01 -6.07
N SER A 194 -9.65 -9.90 -7.38
CA SER A 194 -9.02 -10.95 -8.20
C SER A 194 -7.60 -11.27 -7.74
N GLY A 195 -6.95 -10.31 -7.09
CA GLY A 195 -5.58 -10.43 -6.61
C GLY A 195 -5.38 -11.38 -5.44
N PHE A 196 -6.38 -11.58 -4.59
CA PHE A 196 -6.22 -12.43 -3.39
C PHE A 196 -7.23 -13.58 -3.29
N VAL A 197 -8.19 -13.70 -4.20
CA VAL A 197 -9.08 -14.88 -4.24
C VAL A 197 -8.52 -15.98 -5.13
N ILE A 198 -8.84 -17.25 -4.81
CA ILE A 198 -8.34 -18.39 -5.59
C ILE A 198 -9.17 -18.68 -6.85
N ASN A 199 -10.29 -17.99 -7.03
CA ASN A 199 -11.18 -18.09 -8.19
C ASN A 199 -11.36 -16.73 -8.90
N PRO A 200 -10.27 -16.11 -9.41
CA PRO A 200 -10.30 -14.76 -9.95
C PRO A 200 -11.21 -14.59 -11.17
N ASP A 201 -11.38 -15.66 -11.96
CA ASP A 201 -12.25 -15.65 -13.14
C ASP A 201 -13.75 -15.49 -12.80
N ASP A 202 -14.14 -15.83 -11.57
CA ASP A 202 -15.51 -15.66 -11.10
C ASP A 202 -15.80 -14.23 -10.65
N VAL A 203 -14.78 -13.38 -10.49
CA VAL A 203 -14.95 -12.02 -9.95
C VAL A 203 -15.66 -11.14 -10.96
N HIS A 204 -16.94 -10.95 -10.71
CA HIS A 204 -17.79 -10.00 -11.42
C HIS A 204 -18.76 -9.36 -10.44
N PHE A 205 -19.13 -8.13 -10.70
CA PHE A 205 -20.06 -7.39 -9.85
C PHE A 205 -21.35 -7.17 -10.65
N ASP A 206 -22.49 -7.58 -10.05
CA ASP A 206 -23.82 -7.49 -10.66
C ASP A 206 -24.37 -6.07 -10.48
N GLY A 207 -23.96 -5.16 -11.28
CA GLY A 207 -24.49 -3.80 -11.27
C GLY A 207 -24.38 -3.16 -12.66
N PRO A 208 -25.04 -2.05 -12.93
CA PRO A 208 -24.84 -1.34 -14.18
C PRO A 208 -23.34 -0.98 -14.31
N GLN A 209 -22.79 -1.23 -15.47
CA GLN A 209 -21.45 -0.74 -15.80
C GLN A 209 -21.50 0.79 -15.76
N ILE A 210 -20.92 1.40 -14.76
CA ILE A 210 -20.75 2.84 -14.72
C ILE A 210 -19.30 3.13 -15.07
N ASN A 211 -19.11 3.98 -16.08
CA ASN A 211 -17.83 4.61 -16.23
C ASN A 211 -17.68 5.61 -15.09
N VAL A 212 -16.86 5.28 -14.10
CA VAL A 212 -16.65 6.11 -12.91
C VAL A 212 -16.18 7.53 -13.26
N ASP A 213 -15.61 7.72 -14.45
CA ASP A 213 -15.15 9.02 -14.90
C ASP A 213 -16.29 9.91 -15.45
N ASP A 214 -17.44 9.32 -15.78
CA ASP A 214 -18.63 10.04 -16.23
C ASP A 214 -19.55 10.45 -15.06
N ILE A 215 -19.17 10.14 -13.81
CA ILE A 215 -19.96 10.48 -12.63
C ILE A 215 -19.76 11.97 -12.29
N PRO A 216 -20.83 12.77 -12.31
CA PRO A 216 -20.76 14.14 -11.84
C PRO A 216 -20.29 14.19 -10.38
N ASN A 217 -19.36 15.07 -10.05
CA ASN A 217 -18.82 15.27 -8.68
C ASN A 217 -18.08 14.04 -8.10
N ARG A 218 -17.49 13.18 -8.91
CA ARG A 218 -16.61 12.11 -8.42
C ARG A 218 -15.52 12.70 -7.53
N LEU A 219 -15.24 12.02 -6.41
CA LEU A 219 -14.12 12.33 -5.52
C LEU A 219 -13.27 11.07 -5.36
N ALA A 220 -12.14 11.01 -6.04
CA ALA A 220 -11.27 9.84 -5.97
C ALA A 220 -10.38 9.85 -4.72
N TYR A 221 -10.02 11.01 -4.21
CA TYR A 221 -9.09 11.17 -3.10
C TYR A 221 -9.52 12.29 -2.15
N ALA A 222 -9.71 11.97 -0.86
CA ALA A 222 -10.01 12.93 0.20
C ALA A 222 -8.78 13.11 1.11
N ILE A 223 -8.43 14.35 1.39
CA ILE A 223 -7.43 14.70 2.39
C ILE A 223 -8.18 15.25 3.60
N ILE A 224 -8.12 14.53 4.73
CA ILE A 224 -8.77 14.91 5.98
C ILE A 224 -7.73 15.62 6.85
N THR A 225 -7.96 16.87 7.21
CA THR A 225 -7.01 17.66 7.99
C THR A 225 -7.71 18.81 8.74
N SER A 226 -6.97 19.58 9.54
CA SER A 226 -7.50 20.79 10.15
C SER A 226 -7.62 21.93 9.13
N LYS A 227 -8.47 22.92 9.44
CA LYS A 227 -8.61 24.13 8.64
C LYS A 227 -7.30 24.91 8.53
N GLU A 228 -6.47 24.87 9.56
CA GLU A 228 -5.16 25.53 9.61
C GLU A 228 -4.20 24.97 8.56
N LEU A 229 -4.17 23.66 8.37
CA LEU A 229 -3.26 22.97 7.46
C LEU A 229 -3.80 22.83 6.04
N ALA A 230 -5.10 23.05 5.83
CA ALA A 230 -5.80 22.72 4.58
C ALA A 230 -5.14 23.34 3.33
N SER A 231 -4.73 24.62 3.40
CA SER A 231 -4.17 25.32 2.25
C SER A 231 -2.77 24.82 1.85
N ALA A 232 -2.01 24.25 2.77
CA ALA A 232 -0.70 23.68 2.47
C ALA A 232 -0.77 22.47 1.54
N PHE A 233 -1.90 21.76 1.50
CA PHE A 233 -2.14 20.64 0.57
C PHE A 233 -2.51 21.07 -0.85
N THR A 234 -2.72 22.38 -1.11
CA THR A 234 -3.17 22.87 -2.44
C THR A 234 -2.28 22.40 -3.60
N PRO A 235 -0.94 22.41 -3.53
CA PRO A 235 -0.10 21.93 -4.63
C PRO A 235 -0.30 20.44 -4.90
N LEU A 236 -0.48 19.61 -3.86
CA LEU A 236 -0.78 18.20 -3.99
C LEU A 236 -2.14 17.97 -4.65
N VAL A 237 -3.19 18.68 -4.20
CA VAL A 237 -4.54 18.63 -4.78
C VAL A 237 -4.49 18.96 -6.27
N ASN A 238 -3.82 20.02 -6.65
CA ASN A 238 -3.69 20.45 -8.04
C ASN A 238 -3.01 19.38 -8.90
N TRP A 239 -1.90 18.83 -8.41
CA TRP A 239 -1.20 17.76 -9.10
C TRP A 239 -2.05 16.49 -9.26
N LYS A 240 -2.71 16.04 -8.19
CA LYS A 240 -3.57 14.85 -8.25
C LYS A 240 -4.71 15.04 -9.25
N ARG A 241 -5.37 16.19 -9.24
CA ARG A 241 -6.39 16.53 -10.23
C ARG A 241 -5.84 16.51 -11.67
N GLN A 242 -4.68 17.10 -11.88
CA GLN A 242 -4.04 17.18 -13.19
C GLN A 242 -3.72 15.81 -13.78
N LYS A 243 -3.34 14.84 -12.95
CA LYS A 243 -3.08 13.46 -13.41
C LYS A 243 -4.32 12.55 -13.46
N GLY A 244 -5.51 13.07 -13.19
CA GLY A 244 -6.77 12.32 -13.30
C GLY A 244 -7.28 11.74 -11.98
N VAL A 245 -6.79 12.22 -10.84
CA VAL A 245 -7.24 11.81 -9.52
C VAL A 245 -7.93 12.99 -8.84
N TRP A 246 -9.25 13.11 -8.99
CA TRP A 246 -9.99 14.23 -8.41
C TRP A 246 -9.89 14.22 -6.90
N THR A 247 -9.30 15.26 -6.34
CA THR A 247 -8.88 15.38 -4.94
C THR A 247 -9.51 16.59 -4.28
N GLU A 248 -9.96 16.45 -3.04
CA GLU A 248 -10.46 17.56 -2.21
C GLU A 248 -9.88 17.46 -0.80
N VAL A 249 -9.68 18.63 -0.17
CA VAL A 249 -9.40 18.73 1.26
C VAL A 249 -10.71 18.90 1.99
N ILE A 250 -10.93 18.12 3.03
CA ILE A 250 -12.10 18.16 3.89
C ILE A 250 -11.61 18.40 5.32
N THR A 251 -12.06 19.48 5.93
CA THR A 251 -11.54 19.85 7.26
C THR A 251 -12.29 19.12 8.38
N ILE A 252 -11.60 18.84 9.48
CA ILE A 252 -12.19 18.25 10.69
C ILE A 252 -13.36 19.12 11.18
N GLU A 253 -13.21 20.43 11.12
CA GLU A 253 -14.24 21.37 11.55
C GLU A 253 -15.52 21.29 10.68
N ASP A 254 -15.36 21.02 9.39
CA ASP A 254 -16.49 20.80 8.49
C ASP A 254 -17.16 19.47 8.73
N ILE A 255 -16.37 18.43 9.00
CA ILE A 255 -16.85 17.09 9.37
C ILE A 255 -17.63 17.16 10.67
N GLU A 256 -17.07 17.81 11.70
CA GLU A 256 -17.74 17.98 13.01
C GLU A 256 -19.11 18.65 12.91
N ARG A 257 -19.23 19.61 11.99
CA ARG A 257 -20.48 20.34 11.74
C ARG A 257 -21.49 19.55 10.90
N SER A 258 -21.01 18.74 9.94
CA SER A 258 -21.85 18.20 8.86
C SER A 258 -22.23 16.74 9.04
N TYR A 259 -21.49 15.99 9.88
CA TYR A 259 -21.71 14.56 10.06
C TYR A 259 -22.05 14.22 11.52
N SER A 260 -22.98 13.28 11.69
CA SER A 260 -23.34 12.73 13.00
C SER A 260 -22.33 11.69 13.46
N GLY A 261 -22.21 11.50 14.76
CA GLY A 261 -21.35 10.50 15.41
C GLY A 261 -21.15 10.81 16.89
N LYS A 262 -20.85 9.80 17.70
CA LYS A 262 -20.61 9.95 19.15
C LYS A 262 -19.22 10.52 19.45
N SER A 263 -18.32 10.42 18.49
CA SER A 263 -16.94 10.91 18.58
C SER A 263 -16.49 11.46 17.22
N THR A 264 -15.43 12.26 17.19
CA THR A 264 -14.80 12.77 15.96
C THR A 264 -14.41 11.62 15.04
N GLN A 265 -13.87 10.53 15.58
CA GLN A 265 -13.51 9.34 14.80
C GLN A 265 -14.73 8.76 14.07
N GLU A 266 -15.86 8.65 14.73
CA GLU A 266 -17.09 8.14 14.11
C GLU A 266 -17.61 9.09 13.03
N LYS A 267 -17.55 10.41 13.27
CA LYS A 267 -17.94 11.42 12.27
C LYS A 267 -17.04 11.38 11.03
N ILE A 268 -15.72 11.23 11.19
CA ILE A 268 -14.77 11.07 10.08
C ILE A 268 -15.12 9.80 9.29
N LYS A 269 -15.36 8.68 9.96
CA LYS A 269 -15.73 7.42 9.31
C LYS A 269 -17.04 7.55 8.54
N ASN A 270 -18.05 8.20 9.12
CA ASN A 270 -19.34 8.46 8.47
C ASN A 270 -19.18 9.38 7.24
N CYS A 271 -18.29 10.40 7.32
CA CYS A 271 -17.94 11.23 6.19
C CYS A 271 -17.33 10.39 5.05
N LEU A 272 -16.28 9.63 5.34
CA LEU A 272 -15.58 8.81 4.34
C LEU A 272 -16.50 7.74 3.73
N HIS A 273 -17.36 7.11 4.54
CA HIS A 273 -18.37 6.16 4.04
C HIS A 273 -19.38 6.84 3.13
N SER A 274 -19.89 8.01 3.51
CA SER A 274 -20.80 8.79 2.66
C SER A 274 -20.16 9.12 1.31
N LEU A 275 -18.91 9.59 1.32
CA LEU A 275 -18.15 9.89 0.10
C LEU A 275 -17.87 8.64 -0.75
N TYR A 276 -17.58 7.50 -0.10
CA TYR A 276 -17.43 6.22 -0.78
C TYR A 276 -18.71 5.83 -1.56
N ILE A 277 -19.88 5.94 -0.92
CA ILE A 277 -21.16 5.58 -1.56
C ILE A 277 -21.60 6.59 -2.61
N THR A 278 -21.47 7.90 -2.32
CA THR A 278 -22.08 8.96 -3.14
C THR A 278 -21.15 9.54 -4.20
N ARG A 279 -19.84 9.52 -3.93
CA ARG A 279 -18.82 10.16 -4.78
C ARG A 279 -17.68 9.23 -5.21
N HIS A 280 -17.78 7.94 -4.87
CA HIS A 280 -16.85 6.87 -5.25
C HIS A 280 -15.41 7.10 -4.78
N LEU A 281 -15.28 7.51 -3.51
CA LEU A 281 -13.99 7.68 -2.84
C LEU A 281 -13.16 6.39 -2.89
N LYS A 282 -11.88 6.53 -3.22
CA LYS A 282 -10.93 5.43 -3.31
C LYS A 282 -9.75 5.57 -2.34
N TYR A 283 -9.27 6.79 -2.14
CA TYR A 283 -8.13 7.10 -1.28
C TYR A 283 -8.50 8.10 -0.21
N ALA A 284 -7.95 7.94 1.00
CA ALA A 284 -8.05 8.95 2.04
C ALA A 284 -6.71 9.12 2.75
N LEU A 285 -6.23 10.36 2.85
CA LEU A 285 -5.07 10.75 3.64
C LEU A 285 -5.56 11.39 4.94
N LEU A 286 -5.13 10.84 6.07
CA LEU A 286 -5.31 11.44 7.38
C LEU A 286 -4.16 12.44 7.60
N GLY A 287 -4.36 13.68 7.19
CA GLY A 287 -3.34 14.74 7.14
C GLY A 287 -3.19 15.45 8.47
N GLY A 288 -2.58 14.78 9.41
CA GLY A 288 -2.31 15.24 10.77
C GLY A 288 -1.93 14.07 11.67
N ASP A 289 -1.22 14.34 12.76
CA ASP A 289 -1.01 13.36 13.83
C ASP A 289 -2.33 13.07 14.56
N ASP A 290 -2.29 12.35 15.67
CA ASP A 290 -3.48 11.98 16.44
C ASP A 290 -4.17 13.17 17.12
N THR A 291 -3.45 14.28 17.36
CA THR A 291 -4.01 15.51 17.94
C THR A 291 -4.85 16.30 16.94
N ILE A 292 -4.56 16.17 15.65
CA ILE A 292 -5.28 16.83 14.54
C ILE A 292 -6.34 15.90 13.96
N VAL A 293 -5.96 14.67 13.58
CA VAL A 293 -6.87 13.64 13.09
C VAL A 293 -6.87 12.49 14.08
N PRO A 294 -7.83 12.46 15.02
CA PRO A 294 -7.79 11.51 16.12
C PRO A 294 -7.84 10.07 15.62
N VAL A 295 -7.07 9.19 16.28
CA VAL A 295 -7.01 7.77 15.97
C VAL A 295 -8.13 6.99 16.68
N ARG A 296 -8.56 5.86 16.11
CA ARG A 296 -9.41 4.90 16.84
C ARG A 296 -8.51 3.89 17.56
N TYR A 297 -8.62 3.83 18.86
CA TYR A 297 -7.99 2.79 19.65
C TYR A 297 -8.83 1.52 19.64
N CYS A 298 -8.17 0.40 19.35
CA CYS A 298 -8.76 -0.94 19.36
C CYS A 298 -8.08 -1.81 20.38
N LYS A 299 -8.75 -2.94 20.75
CA LYS A 299 -8.29 -3.84 21.77
C LYS A 299 -7.99 -5.23 21.24
N VAL A 300 -6.82 -5.76 21.57
CA VAL A 300 -6.46 -7.17 21.42
C VAL A 300 -5.75 -7.63 22.68
N ASN A 301 -6.29 -8.63 23.37
CA ASN A 301 -5.80 -9.08 24.69
C ASN A 301 -4.56 -9.97 24.56
N LEU A 302 -3.40 -9.41 24.22
CA LEU A 302 -2.12 -10.13 24.20
C LEU A 302 -1.15 -9.60 25.25
N LEU A 303 -0.95 -8.29 25.32
CA LEU A 303 -0.11 -7.62 26.31
C LEU A 303 -0.99 -6.74 27.19
N LYS A 304 -0.84 -6.85 28.52
CA LYS A 304 -1.70 -6.14 29.49
C LYS A 304 -1.63 -4.61 29.35
N GLU A 305 -0.44 -4.10 29.08
CA GLU A 305 -0.16 -2.66 29.09
C GLU A 305 -0.44 -2.00 27.73
N GLN A 306 -0.20 -2.69 26.62
CA GLN A 306 -0.38 -2.17 25.26
C GLN A 306 -1.68 -2.66 24.60
N GLY A 307 -2.27 -3.75 25.10
CA GLY A 307 -3.41 -4.40 24.44
C GLY A 307 -4.72 -3.60 24.47
N GLU A 308 -4.79 -2.51 25.20
CA GLU A 308 -6.00 -1.67 25.30
C GLU A 308 -5.95 -0.42 24.42
N LYS A 309 -4.78 -0.07 23.84
CA LYS A 309 -4.60 1.15 23.05
C LYS A 309 -3.80 0.90 21.76
N LEU A 310 -4.28 0.01 20.92
CA LEU A 310 -3.75 -0.14 19.56
C LEU A 310 -4.30 0.98 18.65
N PRO A 311 -3.47 1.89 18.12
CA PRO A 311 -3.93 2.91 17.18
C PRO A 311 -4.20 2.29 15.82
N VAL A 312 -5.43 2.44 15.31
CA VAL A 312 -5.91 1.70 14.12
C VAL A 312 -6.52 2.64 13.09
N ASP A 313 -5.74 3.09 12.12
CA ASP A 313 -6.24 3.93 11.05
C ASP A 313 -7.08 3.16 10.01
N MET A 314 -6.91 1.82 9.88
CA MET A 314 -7.79 1.03 9.04
C MET A 314 -9.26 1.04 9.49
N TYR A 315 -9.57 1.47 10.72
CA TYR A 315 -10.92 1.75 11.17
C TYR A 315 -11.67 2.66 10.19
N TYR A 316 -11.01 3.64 9.64
CA TYR A 316 -11.56 4.62 8.71
C TYR A 316 -11.83 4.09 7.30
N SER A 317 -11.37 2.88 6.99
CA SER A 317 -11.45 2.29 5.65
C SER A 317 -12.36 1.07 5.53
N CYS A 318 -12.78 0.46 6.64
CA CYS A 318 -13.60 -0.74 6.66
C CYS A 318 -15.07 -0.37 6.84
N PHE A 319 -15.87 -0.54 5.80
CA PHE A 319 -17.30 -0.18 5.76
C PHE A 319 -18.23 -1.40 5.70
N GLY A 320 -17.68 -2.59 5.97
CA GLY A 320 -18.43 -3.85 5.95
C GLY A 320 -19.29 -4.06 7.18
N LYS A 321 -19.57 -5.32 7.48
CA LYS A 321 -20.30 -5.74 8.67
C LYS A 321 -19.57 -5.25 9.93
N GLN A 322 -20.34 -4.85 10.95
CA GLN A 322 -19.83 -4.27 12.21
C GLN A 322 -19.11 -2.92 11.95
N PHE A 323 -19.82 -2.05 11.26
CA PHE A 323 -19.31 -0.75 10.83
C PHE A 323 -18.71 0.10 11.98
N ASP A 324 -19.32 0.07 13.16
CA ASP A 324 -18.91 0.81 14.34
C ASP A 324 -17.75 0.19 15.12
N TRP A 325 -17.39 -1.08 14.83
CA TRP A 325 -16.35 -1.85 15.51
C TRP A 325 -16.57 -2.10 17.01
N ASP A 326 -17.81 -1.95 17.48
CA ASP A 326 -18.26 -2.21 18.84
C ASP A 326 -19.63 -2.94 18.77
N ALA A 327 -19.59 -4.19 18.28
CA ALA A 327 -20.80 -4.97 18.01
C ALA A 327 -21.54 -5.35 19.29
N ASN A 328 -20.81 -5.58 20.37
CA ASN A 328 -21.36 -5.93 21.68
C ASN A 328 -21.73 -4.70 22.53
N LYS A 329 -21.40 -3.47 22.07
CA LYS A 329 -21.70 -2.17 22.69
C LYS A 329 -21.12 -2.00 24.10
N ASN A 330 -19.94 -2.57 24.32
CA ASN A 330 -19.22 -2.46 25.59
C ASN A 330 -18.26 -1.24 25.66
N GLY A 331 -18.15 -0.48 24.56
CA GLY A 331 -17.27 0.69 24.44
C GLY A 331 -15.80 0.35 24.16
N LYS A 332 -15.49 -0.92 23.91
CA LYS A 332 -14.18 -1.38 23.49
C LYS A 332 -14.25 -1.78 22.02
N PHE A 333 -13.44 -1.16 21.22
CA PHE A 333 -13.53 -1.30 19.77
C PHE A 333 -12.61 -2.40 19.26
N GLY A 334 -13.07 -3.17 18.28
CA GLY A 334 -12.25 -4.12 17.55
C GLY A 334 -11.82 -5.35 18.33
N GLU A 335 -12.49 -5.67 19.44
CA GLU A 335 -12.27 -6.92 20.18
C GLU A 335 -12.57 -8.14 19.27
N PRO A 336 -11.94 -9.30 19.48
CA PRO A 336 -12.24 -10.50 18.71
C PRO A 336 -13.74 -10.85 18.67
N GLU A 337 -14.46 -10.58 19.77
CA GLU A 337 -15.91 -10.80 19.94
C GLU A 337 -16.75 -9.90 19.02
N ASP A 338 -16.24 -8.77 18.59
CA ASP A 338 -16.90 -7.87 17.64
C ASP A 338 -16.95 -8.46 16.23
N ASN A 339 -16.11 -9.43 15.91
CA ASN A 339 -16.03 -10.12 14.62
C ASN A 339 -16.02 -9.14 13.43
N ILE A 340 -15.06 -8.22 13.45
CA ILE A 340 -14.91 -7.14 12.47
C ILE A 340 -14.67 -7.68 11.06
N ASP A 341 -15.27 -7.03 10.07
CA ASP A 341 -14.90 -7.19 8.68
C ASP A 341 -13.64 -6.35 8.40
N LEU A 342 -12.49 -7.03 8.26
CA LEU A 342 -11.17 -6.42 8.10
C LEU A 342 -10.85 -6.03 6.65
N LEU A 343 -11.78 -6.24 5.71
CA LEU A 343 -11.56 -5.84 4.32
C LEU A 343 -11.75 -4.34 4.15
N GLN A 344 -10.70 -3.67 3.71
CA GLN A 344 -10.73 -2.23 3.46
C GLN A 344 -11.50 -1.91 2.16
N ASN A 345 -12.41 -0.95 2.22
CA ASN A 345 -13.18 -0.49 1.07
C ASN A 345 -12.51 0.70 0.35
N ILE A 346 -11.69 1.46 1.07
CA ILE A 346 -10.84 2.53 0.54
C ILE A 346 -9.43 2.36 1.08
N TYR A 347 -8.45 2.96 0.41
CA TYR A 347 -7.05 2.93 0.83
C TYR A 347 -6.76 4.13 1.72
N VAL A 348 -6.44 3.88 2.97
CA VAL A 348 -6.15 4.90 3.99
C VAL A 348 -4.70 4.85 4.39
N SER A 349 -4.09 6.01 4.55
CA SER A 349 -2.81 6.17 5.23
C SER A 349 -2.79 7.48 6.02
N ARG A 350 -1.83 7.62 6.91
CA ARG A 350 -1.63 8.81 7.73
C ARG A 350 -0.41 9.62 7.26
N LEU A 351 -0.50 10.92 7.42
CA LEU A 351 0.65 11.82 7.37
C LEU A 351 0.73 12.50 8.74
N PRO A 352 1.57 12.01 9.68
CA PRO A 352 1.58 12.47 11.05
C PRO A 352 2.41 13.76 11.21
N ILE A 353 1.84 14.87 10.76
CA ILE A 353 2.42 16.22 10.74
C ILE A 353 1.61 17.16 11.62
N ARG A 354 2.21 18.25 12.08
CA ARG A 354 1.59 19.25 12.98
C ARG A 354 1.57 20.66 12.42
N THR A 355 2.48 21.00 11.53
CA THR A 355 2.67 22.36 11.09
C THR A 355 2.49 22.54 9.57
N TYR A 356 2.17 23.75 9.17
CA TYR A 356 2.06 24.14 7.76
C TYR A 356 3.36 23.83 6.98
N SER A 357 4.52 24.15 7.55
CA SER A 357 5.82 23.91 6.91
C SER A 357 6.16 22.44 6.74
N GLU A 358 5.76 21.56 7.67
CA GLU A 358 5.92 20.12 7.52
C GLU A 358 5.07 19.58 6.38
N VAL A 359 3.80 20.05 6.24
CA VAL A 359 2.95 19.71 5.09
C VAL A 359 3.62 20.13 3.79
N GLU A 360 4.05 21.39 3.71
CA GLU A 360 4.66 21.96 2.51
C GLU A 360 5.92 21.17 2.10
N SER A 361 6.79 20.87 3.05
CA SER A 361 8.00 20.05 2.82
C SER A 361 7.67 18.65 2.32
N TYR A 362 6.71 17.98 2.93
CA TYR A 362 6.28 16.65 2.49
C TYR A 362 5.64 16.67 1.11
N VAL A 363 4.73 17.63 0.85
CA VAL A 363 4.07 17.80 -0.44
C VAL A 363 5.10 18.03 -1.55
N ASN A 364 6.07 18.91 -1.32
CA ASN A 364 7.15 19.17 -2.28
C ASN A 364 7.97 17.91 -2.58
N ARG A 365 8.22 17.08 -1.58
CA ARG A 365 8.93 15.80 -1.70
C ARG A 365 8.17 14.82 -2.59
N VAL A 366 6.87 14.63 -2.34
CA VAL A 366 6.00 13.77 -3.16
C VAL A 366 5.90 14.28 -4.60
N LEU A 367 5.74 15.60 -4.78
CA LEU A 367 5.71 16.19 -6.13
C LEU A 367 7.02 15.99 -6.88
N SER A 368 8.14 16.14 -6.20
CA SER A 368 9.47 15.92 -6.81
C SER A 368 9.70 14.45 -7.17
N TYR A 369 9.22 13.53 -6.34
CA TYR A 369 9.24 12.09 -6.63
C TYR A 369 8.36 11.75 -7.84
N GLU A 370 7.10 12.19 -7.85
CA GLU A 370 6.16 11.83 -8.92
C GLU A 370 6.48 12.52 -10.27
N LYS A 371 7.04 13.73 -10.24
CA LYS A 371 7.36 14.55 -11.41
C LYS A 371 8.84 14.56 -11.76
N MET A 372 9.61 13.58 -11.29
CA MET A 372 11.04 13.53 -11.63
C MET A 372 11.24 13.66 -13.15
N LYS A 373 12.29 14.34 -13.56
CA LYS A 373 12.57 14.59 -14.98
C LYS A 373 13.26 13.45 -15.67
N ASN A 374 14.14 12.78 -14.94
CA ASN A 374 14.94 11.67 -15.42
C ASN A 374 14.99 10.59 -14.36
N PRO A 375 15.10 9.33 -14.76
CA PRO A 375 15.37 8.26 -13.81
C PRO A 375 16.69 8.51 -13.09
N GLU A 376 16.68 8.26 -11.78
CA GLU A 376 17.82 8.45 -10.90
C GLU A 376 18.41 7.10 -10.50
N VAL A 377 19.69 7.07 -10.14
CA VAL A 377 20.37 5.82 -9.76
C VAL A 377 19.70 5.12 -8.57
N TRP A 378 19.16 5.87 -7.63
CA TRP A 378 18.49 5.33 -6.45
C TRP A 378 17.20 4.57 -6.77
N ASN A 379 16.55 4.81 -7.92
CA ASN A 379 15.32 4.11 -8.33
C ASN A 379 15.49 2.58 -8.42
N LYS A 380 16.71 2.11 -8.60
CA LYS A 380 17.06 0.68 -8.67
C LYS A 380 17.96 0.21 -7.52
N LYS A 381 17.81 0.83 -6.35
CA LYS A 381 18.55 0.42 -5.16
C LYS A 381 17.62 0.05 -4.03
N MET A 382 17.96 -1.02 -3.33
CA MET A 382 17.31 -1.47 -2.09
C MET A 382 18.34 -1.62 -0.99
N LEU A 383 18.07 -1.09 0.18
CA LEU A 383 18.86 -1.29 1.39
C LEU A 383 18.13 -2.30 2.28
N SER A 384 18.81 -3.39 2.68
CA SER A 384 18.30 -4.34 3.67
C SER A 384 19.16 -4.26 4.92
N CYS A 385 18.57 -3.82 6.03
CA CYS A 385 19.20 -3.73 7.34
C CYS A 385 18.61 -4.77 8.28
N GLY A 386 19.48 -5.52 8.97
CA GLY A 386 19.03 -6.54 9.91
C GLY A 386 19.95 -6.67 11.11
N PHE A 387 19.36 -6.72 12.29
CA PHE A 387 20.04 -6.99 13.56
C PHE A 387 19.36 -8.18 14.26
N ASN A 388 20.17 -9.10 14.81
CA ASN A 388 19.69 -10.32 15.46
C ASN A 388 18.57 -10.05 16.46
N LEU A 389 17.40 -10.66 16.23
CA LEU A 389 16.23 -10.57 17.08
C LEU A 389 16.39 -11.51 18.30
N SER A 390 16.79 -12.73 18.09
CA SER A 390 16.85 -13.78 19.12
C SER A 390 18.01 -14.74 18.95
N ILE A 391 18.22 -15.28 17.74
CA ILE A 391 19.09 -16.42 17.49
C ILE A 391 19.83 -16.30 16.16
N ASN A 392 20.82 -17.18 16.01
CA ASN A 392 21.43 -17.44 14.71
C ASN A 392 20.80 -18.67 14.05
N ILE A 393 20.53 -18.58 12.76
CA ILE A 393 20.06 -19.66 11.90
C ILE A 393 21.22 -20.05 10.99
N GLY A 394 21.88 -21.14 11.32
CA GLY A 394 23.16 -21.49 10.70
C GLY A 394 24.27 -20.48 11.03
N ASP A 395 24.88 -19.91 10.02
CA ASP A 395 25.93 -18.88 10.12
C ASP A 395 25.40 -17.43 10.04
N LYS A 396 24.07 -17.27 9.92
CA LYS A 396 23.38 -15.98 9.81
C LYS A 396 22.63 -15.61 11.09
N SER A 397 22.42 -14.33 11.34
CA SER A 397 21.40 -13.90 12.28
C SER A 397 20.01 -14.20 11.71
N ASP A 398 19.00 -14.34 12.58
CA ASP A 398 17.63 -14.56 12.16
C ASP A 398 17.09 -13.44 11.26
N SER A 399 17.43 -12.20 11.56
CA SER A 399 17.06 -11.04 10.73
C SER A 399 17.70 -11.07 9.34
N GLU A 400 18.99 -11.45 9.24
CA GLU A 400 19.65 -11.65 7.96
C GLU A 400 18.98 -12.77 7.16
N PHE A 401 18.69 -13.90 7.84
CA PHE A 401 18.02 -15.02 7.21
C PHE A 401 16.64 -14.65 6.66
N TYR A 402 15.83 -13.93 7.43
CA TYR A 402 14.49 -13.51 7.01
C TYR A 402 14.55 -12.47 5.87
N GLY A 403 15.42 -11.48 5.95
CA GLY A 403 15.61 -10.49 4.87
C GLY A 403 16.08 -11.13 3.56
N ASP A 404 17.03 -12.06 3.62
CA ASP A 404 17.46 -12.82 2.44
C ASP A 404 16.34 -13.67 1.88
N LYS A 405 15.55 -14.31 2.74
CA LYS A 405 14.42 -15.17 2.31
C LYS A 405 13.31 -14.35 1.64
N ILE A 406 12.95 -13.18 2.18
CA ILE A 406 11.98 -12.27 1.57
C ILE A 406 12.48 -11.84 0.19
N TYR A 407 13.74 -11.42 0.09
CA TYR A 407 14.35 -11.01 -1.18
C TYR A 407 14.34 -12.13 -2.21
N ASP A 408 14.82 -13.31 -1.85
CA ASP A 408 14.92 -14.46 -2.76
C ASP A 408 13.55 -14.97 -3.23
N MET A 409 12.53 -14.94 -2.35
CA MET A 409 11.20 -15.44 -2.69
C MET A 409 10.35 -14.45 -3.51
N TYR A 410 10.48 -13.15 -3.28
CA TYR A 410 9.49 -12.19 -3.77
C TYR A 410 10.05 -11.04 -4.60
N ILE A 411 11.37 -10.76 -4.54
CA ILE A 411 11.96 -9.59 -5.18
C ILE A 411 12.90 -9.97 -6.34
N LYS A 412 13.85 -10.85 -6.09
CA LYS A 412 14.98 -11.19 -6.96
C LYS A 412 14.60 -11.50 -8.42
N ASP A 413 13.55 -12.30 -8.63
CA ASP A 413 13.15 -12.71 -9.98
C ASP A 413 12.27 -11.69 -10.70
N SER A 414 11.77 -10.68 -9.97
CA SER A 414 10.85 -9.67 -10.48
C SER A 414 11.46 -8.27 -10.57
N TRP A 415 12.65 -8.07 -10.01
CA TRP A 415 13.33 -6.78 -9.94
C TRP A 415 14.84 -6.94 -10.16
N ASP A 416 15.38 -6.20 -11.13
CA ASP A 416 16.80 -6.24 -11.52
C ASP A 416 17.64 -5.12 -10.85
N GLY A 417 17.16 -4.59 -9.72
CA GLY A 417 17.87 -3.56 -8.96
C GLY A 417 19.01 -4.10 -8.10
N GLU A 418 19.83 -3.19 -7.61
CA GLU A 418 20.94 -3.46 -6.70
C GLU A 418 20.42 -3.56 -5.27
N ARG A 419 20.69 -4.69 -4.58
CA ARG A 419 20.45 -4.85 -3.15
C ARG A 419 21.74 -4.65 -2.38
N LYS A 420 21.74 -3.74 -1.41
CA LYS A 420 22.78 -3.58 -0.40
C LYS A 420 22.30 -4.17 0.91
N ARG A 421 23.16 -4.97 1.56
CA ARG A 421 22.89 -5.61 2.83
C ARG A 421 23.75 -4.99 3.92
N LEU A 422 23.13 -4.61 5.02
CA LEU A 422 23.77 -4.05 6.20
C LEU A 422 23.30 -4.86 7.41
N TYR A 423 24.02 -5.94 7.72
CA TYR A 423 23.66 -6.90 8.73
C TYR A 423 24.66 -6.91 9.89
N ASP A 424 24.24 -7.46 11.02
CA ASP A 424 25.08 -7.54 12.22
C ASP A 424 26.19 -8.60 12.13
N ILE A 425 26.01 -9.66 11.31
CA ILE A 425 27.00 -10.72 11.10
C ILE A 425 27.66 -10.54 9.73
N HIS A 426 26.86 -10.45 8.66
CA HIS A 426 27.34 -10.28 7.29
C HIS A 426 26.82 -8.98 6.69
N ASN A 427 27.64 -8.29 5.90
CA ASN A 427 27.25 -7.09 5.19
C ASN A 427 28.05 -6.93 3.89
N ASP A 428 27.57 -6.11 2.97
CA ASP A 428 28.22 -5.84 1.68
C ASP A 428 29.32 -4.77 1.77
N PHE A 429 29.58 -4.23 2.95
CA PHE A 429 30.47 -3.09 3.18
C PHE A 429 31.76 -3.47 3.91
N GLY A 430 32.07 -4.77 4.01
CA GLY A 430 33.28 -5.25 4.66
C GLY A 430 33.15 -5.28 6.19
N TYR A 431 34.18 -4.78 6.89
CA TYR A 431 34.23 -4.77 8.36
C TYR A 431 33.28 -3.76 9.02
N ASP A 432 32.59 -2.94 8.25
CA ASP A 432 31.60 -2.00 8.76
C ASP A 432 30.32 -2.75 9.11
N SER A 433 30.32 -3.29 10.30
CA SER A 433 29.13 -3.90 10.85
C SER A 433 27.99 -2.86 10.93
N LEU A 434 26.75 -3.35 10.82
CA LEU A 434 25.56 -2.56 11.09
C LEU A 434 25.73 -1.72 12.35
N ASN A 435 25.58 -0.42 12.24
CA ASN A 435 25.53 0.56 13.32
C ASN A 435 24.78 1.81 12.84
N TYR A 436 24.46 2.74 13.77
CA TYR A 436 23.66 3.91 13.44
C TYR A 436 24.26 4.81 12.36
N LYS A 437 25.61 5.00 12.37
CA LYS A 437 26.29 5.79 11.33
C LYS A 437 26.20 5.15 9.96
N ALA A 438 26.40 3.83 9.89
CA ALA A 438 26.29 3.10 8.64
C ALA A 438 24.88 3.20 8.06
N ILE A 439 23.83 3.15 8.89
CA ILE A 439 22.44 3.38 8.45
C ILE A 439 22.29 4.80 7.88
N GLN A 440 22.75 5.82 8.62
CA GLN A 440 22.66 7.22 8.21
C GLN A 440 23.40 7.48 6.89
N GLU A 441 24.65 7.01 6.78
CA GLU A 441 25.49 7.15 5.59
C GLU A 441 24.89 6.44 4.37
N GLN A 442 24.35 5.25 4.55
CA GLN A 442 23.72 4.52 3.44
C GLN A 442 22.41 5.18 3.00
N LEU A 443 21.52 5.54 3.91
CA LEU A 443 20.30 6.26 3.55
C LEU A 443 20.62 7.56 2.79
N ALA A 444 21.69 8.28 3.17
CA ALA A 444 22.11 9.50 2.48
C ALA A 444 22.45 9.28 1.00
N THR A 445 22.88 8.07 0.59
CA THR A 445 23.17 7.76 -0.82
C THR A 445 21.94 7.58 -1.69
N GLY A 446 20.74 7.43 -1.11
CA GLY A 446 19.46 7.25 -1.78
C GLY A 446 19.16 5.80 -2.18
N TYR A 447 17.97 5.35 -1.82
CA TYR A 447 17.40 4.03 -2.14
C TYR A 447 15.92 4.18 -2.46
N ALA A 448 15.39 3.37 -3.39
CA ALA A 448 13.95 3.30 -3.63
C ALA A 448 13.23 2.64 -2.45
N PHE A 449 13.85 1.60 -1.89
CA PHE A 449 13.31 0.82 -0.78
C PHE A 449 14.36 0.62 0.30
N ALA A 450 13.94 0.68 1.57
CA ALA A 450 14.76 0.28 2.70
C ALA A 450 13.95 -0.63 3.62
N GLU A 451 14.49 -1.82 3.90
CA GLU A 451 13.92 -2.84 4.77
C GLU A 451 14.71 -2.88 6.08
N PHE A 452 13.98 -2.85 7.22
CA PHE A 452 14.59 -2.97 8.54
C PHE A 452 13.97 -4.12 9.32
N ILE A 453 14.72 -5.20 9.53
CA ILE A 453 14.34 -6.34 10.36
C ILE A 453 15.22 -6.34 11.59
N MET A 454 14.75 -5.72 12.67
CA MET A 454 15.51 -5.53 13.89
C MET A 454 14.63 -5.15 15.08
N HIS A 455 15.23 -5.03 16.26
CA HIS A 455 14.53 -4.46 17.40
C HIS A 455 14.22 -2.98 17.19
N GLY A 456 13.18 -2.48 17.84
CA GLY A 456 12.79 -1.09 17.81
C GLY A 456 12.16 -0.62 19.11
N ALA A 457 12.15 0.70 19.27
CA ALA A 457 11.41 1.43 20.29
C ALA A 457 10.75 2.63 19.59
N PRO A 458 9.83 3.36 20.23
CA PRO A 458 9.20 4.51 19.61
C PRO A 458 10.18 5.49 19.00
N TRP A 459 11.33 5.64 19.59
CA TRP A 459 12.35 6.64 19.28
C TRP A 459 13.54 6.11 18.48
N CYS A 460 13.68 4.78 18.21
CA CYS A 460 14.87 4.27 17.53
C CYS A 460 14.72 2.88 16.89
N TYR A 461 15.62 2.59 15.97
CA TYR A 461 16.07 1.25 15.66
C TYR A 461 17.16 0.86 16.67
N TYR A 462 16.96 -0.26 17.37
CA TYR A 462 17.79 -0.67 18.50
C TYR A 462 18.76 -1.81 18.10
N MET A 463 20.06 -1.59 18.27
CA MET A 463 21.12 -2.53 17.88
C MET A 463 22.05 -2.91 19.05
N LYS A 464 21.50 -2.97 20.27
CA LYS A 464 22.26 -3.31 21.50
C LYS A 464 23.56 -2.51 21.63
N SER A 465 24.71 -3.18 21.70
CA SER A 465 26.04 -2.56 21.86
C SER A 465 26.50 -1.73 20.66
N ARG A 466 25.79 -1.77 19.54
CA ARG A 466 26.15 -1.02 18.30
C ARG A 466 25.45 0.33 18.18
N GLY A 467 24.75 0.73 19.24
CA GLY A 467 24.04 2.00 19.33
C GLY A 467 22.60 1.95 18.82
N HIS A 468 22.06 3.11 18.57
CA HIS A 468 20.69 3.30 18.09
C HIS A 468 20.73 4.28 16.92
N TYR A 469 19.96 4.03 15.87
CA TYR A 469 19.59 5.06 14.94
C TYR A 469 18.29 5.68 15.49
N ASP A 470 18.39 6.88 16.04
CA ASP A 470 17.33 7.49 16.83
C ASP A 470 16.65 8.68 16.15
N THR A 471 15.72 9.32 16.85
CA THR A 471 14.98 10.48 16.38
C THR A 471 15.87 11.70 16.09
N ASN A 472 17.03 11.83 16.74
CA ASN A 472 18.00 12.87 16.44
C ASN A 472 18.69 12.56 15.11
N ASP A 473 19.17 11.31 14.92
CA ASP A 473 19.74 10.87 13.64
C ASP A 473 18.74 11.04 12.50
N ALA A 474 17.47 10.72 12.75
CA ALA A 474 16.38 10.88 11.78
C ALA A 474 16.11 12.35 11.44
N SER A 475 16.22 13.26 12.43
CA SER A 475 16.05 14.70 12.24
C SER A 475 17.22 15.34 11.47
N ASP A 476 18.42 14.76 11.59
CA ASP A 476 19.62 15.18 10.87
C ASP A 476 19.83 14.42 9.53
N GLN A 477 18.94 13.47 9.20
CA GLN A 477 19.07 12.64 8.01
C GLN A 477 18.89 13.47 6.73
N THR A 478 19.82 13.30 5.80
CA THR A 478 19.74 13.87 4.45
C THR A 478 19.83 12.75 3.41
N ASN A 479 19.00 12.79 2.39
CA ASN A 479 18.98 11.78 1.33
C ASN A 479 19.14 12.43 -0.05
N THR A 480 19.84 11.75 -0.94
CA THR A 480 19.93 12.16 -2.36
C THR A 480 18.78 11.67 -3.21
N GLY A 481 17.92 10.79 -2.68
CA GLY A 481 16.77 10.18 -3.36
C GLY A 481 15.56 10.06 -2.46
N TYR A 482 14.53 9.39 -2.94
CA TYR A 482 13.27 9.22 -2.25
C TYR A 482 13.08 7.76 -1.85
N THR A 483 12.92 7.50 -0.55
CA THR A 483 12.91 6.15 0.01
C THR A 483 11.56 5.80 0.63
N ILE A 484 11.08 4.59 0.35
CA ILE A 484 9.98 3.95 1.05
C ILE A 484 10.58 2.97 2.05
N ILE A 485 10.29 3.15 3.33
CA ILE A 485 10.73 2.27 4.40
C ILE A 485 9.65 1.26 4.74
N SER A 486 10.06 -0.01 4.90
CA SER A 486 9.26 -1.05 5.55
C SER A 486 10.05 -1.66 6.72
N THR A 487 9.34 -2.04 7.79
CA THR A 487 10.04 -2.53 8.99
C THR A 487 9.17 -3.42 9.87
N THR A 488 9.81 -4.43 10.47
CA THR A 488 9.24 -5.25 11.54
C THR A 488 9.62 -4.75 12.95
N ALA A 489 10.40 -3.67 13.05
CA ALA A 489 10.84 -3.11 14.33
C ALA A 489 9.67 -2.57 15.14
N CYS A 490 9.63 -2.92 16.43
CA CYS A 490 8.56 -2.56 17.37
C CYS A 490 8.42 -1.05 17.53
N CYS A 491 7.18 -0.57 17.63
CA CYS A 491 6.82 0.78 18.09
C CYS A 491 7.39 1.94 17.26
N THR A 492 8.23 1.72 16.25
CA THR A 492 8.90 2.79 15.49
C THR A 492 7.94 3.73 14.75
N ASN A 493 6.66 3.36 14.69
CA ASN A 493 5.57 4.15 14.13
C ASN A 493 4.49 4.49 15.18
N ALA A 494 4.87 4.71 16.42
CA ALA A 494 3.97 5.05 17.54
C ALA A 494 3.63 6.55 17.52
N PHE A 495 2.89 7.00 16.51
CA PHE A 495 2.54 8.40 16.22
C PHE A 495 1.42 8.96 17.11
N ASP A 496 0.96 8.22 18.10
CA ASP A 496 -0.26 8.50 18.86
C ASP A 496 -0.02 8.93 20.30
N ASP A 497 1.18 9.37 20.64
CA ASP A 497 1.57 9.90 21.96
C ASP A 497 0.94 9.10 23.12
N CYS A 498 1.22 7.78 23.14
CA CYS A 498 0.56 6.87 24.06
C CYS A 498 1.34 6.71 25.37
N ASP A 499 0.78 7.20 26.47
CA ASP A 499 1.31 7.03 27.83
C ASP A 499 1.57 5.56 28.24
N ASP A 500 0.87 4.61 27.60
CA ASP A 500 1.03 3.17 27.87
C ASP A 500 2.38 2.60 27.44
N LEU A 501 3.17 3.35 26.64
CA LEU A 501 4.53 2.99 26.25
C LEU A 501 5.57 3.39 27.31
N GLY A 502 5.13 4.03 28.41
CA GLY A 502 5.96 4.38 29.56
C GLY A 502 7.07 5.38 29.23
N ASP A 503 8.18 5.31 30.01
CA ASP A 503 9.33 6.23 29.85
C ASP A 503 10.08 6.07 28.52
N ASP A 504 9.79 5.01 27.74
CA ASP A 504 10.36 4.78 26.42
C ASP A 504 9.68 5.58 25.31
N TYR A 505 8.50 6.18 25.59
CA TYR A 505 7.83 7.05 24.64
C TYR A 505 8.60 8.36 24.45
N ARG A 506 8.75 8.78 23.21
CA ARG A 506 9.29 10.09 22.82
C ARG A 506 8.51 10.65 21.64
N ASP A 507 8.06 11.88 21.77
CA ASP A 507 7.45 12.66 20.71
C ASP A 507 8.48 13.61 20.09
N PRO A 508 8.73 13.57 18.77
CA PRO A 508 8.13 12.65 17.78
C PRO A 508 8.71 11.23 17.84
N CYS A 509 7.94 10.23 17.38
CA CYS A 509 8.47 8.89 17.14
C CYS A 509 9.41 8.85 15.93
N LEU A 510 10.07 7.71 15.69
CA LEU A 510 11.07 7.58 14.63
C LEU A 510 10.49 7.84 13.23
N SER A 511 9.31 7.28 12.91
CA SER A 511 8.67 7.50 11.60
C SER A 511 8.26 8.95 11.40
N GLU A 512 7.79 9.62 12.44
CA GLU A 512 7.45 11.04 12.40
C GLU A 512 8.68 11.92 12.18
N SER A 513 9.77 11.66 12.89
CA SER A 513 11.05 12.38 12.72
C SER A 513 11.55 12.29 11.28
N LEU A 514 11.50 11.10 10.69
CA LEU A 514 11.88 10.88 9.29
C LEU A 514 10.95 11.60 8.30
N ILE A 515 9.65 11.56 8.53
CA ILE A 515 8.65 12.16 7.63
C ILE A 515 8.59 13.70 7.77
N ARG A 516 8.74 14.23 8.98
CA ARG A 516 8.71 15.68 9.24
C ARG A 516 10.00 16.37 8.81
N ASN A 517 11.13 15.66 8.81
CA ASN A 517 12.41 16.21 8.37
C ASN A 517 12.35 16.58 6.88
N PRO A 518 12.57 17.86 6.49
CA PRO A 518 12.46 18.32 5.11
C PRO A 518 13.50 17.71 4.17
N ASP A 519 14.66 17.30 4.70
CA ASP A 519 15.83 16.85 3.93
C ASP A 519 15.99 15.33 3.91
N SER A 520 15.14 14.58 4.66
CA SER A 520 15.31 13.13 4.81
C SER A 520 15.07 12.32 3.54
N GLY A 521 14.31 12.82 2.57
CA GLY A 521 13.92 12.05 1.39
C GLY A 521 12.98 10.86 1.66
N ILE A 522 12.57 10.60 2.92
CA ILE A 522 11.63 9.52 3.23
C ILE A 522 10.22 9.97 2.85
N ILE A 523 9.57 9.21 1.94
CA ILE A 523 8.25 9.57 1.39
C ILE A 523 7.13 8.66 1.86
N ALA A 524 7.46 7.48 2.37
CA ALA A 524 6.49 6.57 2.97
C ALA A 524 7.16 5.64 3.99
N TYR A 525 6.36 5.21 4.96
CA TYR A 525 6.78 4.30 6.02
C TYR A 525 5.69 3.26 6.28
N PHE A 526 6.06 1.98 6.32
CA PHE A 526 5.17 0.86 6.62
C PHE A 526 5.74 0.09 7.80
N GLY A 527 5.25 0.38 9.00
CA GLY A 527 5.79 -0.16 10.24
C GLY A 527 4.76 -0.18 11.37
N GLY A 528 5.09 -0.90 12.42
CA GLY A 528 4.23 -1.09 13.59
C GLY A 528 4.23 0.09 14.55
N SER A 529 3.03 0.49 15.00
CA SER A 529 2.85 1.47 16.09
C SER A 529 2.91 0.85 17.49
N ARG A 530 3.00 -0.48 17.58
CA ARG A 530 3.15 -1.27 18.80
C ARG A 530 4.12 -2.43 18.54
N GLU A 531 4.27 -3.31 19.52
CA GLU A 531 5.12 -4.49 19.44
C GLU A 531 4.87 -5.31 18.17
N GLY A 532 5.94 -5.69 17.50
CA GLY A 532 5.93 -6.77 16.52
C GLY A 532 5.99 -8.13 17.21
N TRP A 533 5.70 -9.20 16.47
CA TRP A 533 5.68 -10.56 16.99
C TRP A 533 6.46 -11.49 16.06
N HIS A 534 7.12 -12.49 16.66
CA HIS A 534 7.75 -13.57 15.91
C HIS A 534 7.61 -14.92 16.64
N LEU A 535 7.69 -16.01 15.89
CA LEU A 535 7.87 -17.35 16.44
C LEU A 535 9.38 -17.62 16.46
N GLY A 536 9.96 -17.71 17.64
CA GLY A 536 11.41 -17.85 17.74
C GLY A 536 11.92 -19.21 17.28
N GLY A 537 13.12 -19.21 16.72
CA GLY A 537 13.87 -20.44 16.41
C GLY A 537 13.42 -21.19 15.17
N ASP A 538 12.66 -20.59 14.28
CA ASP A 538 12.15 -21.21 13.07
C ASP A 538 12.79 -20.61 11.81
N GLU A 539 13.12 -21.45 10.83
CA GLU A 539 13.54 -21.04 9.49
C GLU A 539 12.37 -20.53 8.63
N ALA A 540 11.13 -20.61 9.09
CA ALA A 540 9.97 -20.12 8.36
C ALA A 540 9.69 -18.65 8.70
N LEU A 541 9.24 -17.88 7.71
CA LEU A 541 8.66 -16.56 7.97
C LEU A 541 7.37 -16.72 8.78
N SER A 542 7.21 -15.94 9.82
CA SER A 542 6.06 -15.99 10.71
C SER A 542 5.61 -14.59 11.16
N LEU A 543 4.38 -14.46 11.59
CA LEU A 543 3.86 -13.24 12.23
C LEU A 543 4.26 -11.95 11.50
N SER A 544 5.04 -11.04 12.10
CA SER A 544 5.42 -9.75 11.51
C SER A 544 6.21 -9.90 10.20
N GLN A 545 7.10 -10.91 10.08
CA GLN A 545 7.85 -11.16 8.86
C GLN A 545 6.93 -11.56 7.68
N LEU A 546 5.78 -12.19 7.94
CA LEU A 546 4.82 -12.49 6.88
C LEU A 546 4.14 -11.24 6.32
N TYR A 547 3.84 -10.24 7.16
CA TYR A 547 3.31 -8.97 6.67
C TYR A 547 4.34 -8.21 5.82
N GLU A 548 5.60 -8.20 6.24
CA GLU A 548 6.73 -7.66 5.49
C GLU A 548 6.85 -8.37 4.13
N ALA A 549 6.87 -9.70 4.15
CA ALA A 549 6.92 -10.53 2.94
C ALA A 549 5.75 -10.24 2.00
N LYS A 550 4.53 -10.08 2.53
CA LYS A 550 3.35 -9.75 1.72
C LYS A 550 3.39 -8.35 1.13
N PHE A 551 4.02 -7.40 1.81
CA PHE A 551 4.25 -6.07 1.23
C PHE A 551 5.12 -6.16 -0.03
N TYR A 552 6.25 -6.85 0.03
CA TYR A 552 7.14 -7.03 -1.12
C TYR A 552 6.56 -7.94 -2.21
N GLU A 553 5.89 -9.03 -1.85
CA GLU A 553 5.18 -9.90 -2.80
C GLU A 553 4.19 -9.10 -3.65
N ASN A 554 3.34 -8.31 -3.00
CA ASN A 554 2.34 -7.50 -3.72
C ASN A 554 2.99 -6.35 -4.50
N LEU A 555 4.05 -5.76 -3.98
CA LEU A 555 4.77 -4.66 -4.63
C LEU A 555 5.44 -5.12 -5.94
N PHE A 556 6.10 -6.28 -5.94
CA PHE A 556 6.82 -6.78 -7.12
C PHE A 556 5.99 -7.75 -7.98
N SER A 557 4.82 -8.16 -7.53
CA SER A 557 3.90 -8.98 -8.33
C SER A 557 3.48 -8.28 -9.63
N ASN A 558 3.41 -9.04 -10.73
CA ASN A 558 2.84 -8.58 -12.00
C ASN A 558 1.30 -8.58 -12.03
N GLN A 559 0.66 -9.02 -10.95
CA GLN A 559 -0.78 -9.14 -10.84
C GLN A 559 -1.50 -7.78 -10.77
N TYR A 560 -0.81 -6.74 -10.29
CA TYR A 560 -1.38 -5.40 -10.12
C TYR A 560 -0.82 -4.42 -11.15
N ILE A 561 -1.70 -3.83 -11.94
CA ILE A 561 -1.31 -2.89 -13.01
C ILE A 561 -0.80 -1.57 -12.44
N ASN A 562 -1.51 -1.02 -11.42
CA ASN A 562 -1.14 0.23 -10.76
C ASN A 562 -0.76 -0.04 -9.30
N LYS A 563 0.44 0.33 -8.94
CA LYS A 563 1.05 0.11 -7.62
C LYS A 563 1.10 1.44 -6.86
N ASN A 564 -0.01 1.77 -6.20
CA ASN A 564 -0.04 2.92 -5.29
C ASN A 564 0.31 2.43 -3.86
N PHE A 565 0.99 3.24 -3.08
CA PHE A 565 1.47 2.87 -1.74
C PHE A 565 0.35 2.35 -0.83
N GLY A 566 -0.75 3.12 -0.68
CA GLY A 566 -1.88 2.70 0.16
C GLY A 566 -2.58 1.44 -0.35
N LYS A 567 -2.63 1.23 -1.67
CA LYS A 567 -3.18 0.00 -2.27
C LYS A 567 -2.32 -1.21 -1.89
N ILE A 568 -1.00 -1.13 -2.05
CA ILE A 568 -0.09 -2.24 -1.71
C ILE A 568 -0.17 -2.57 -0.23
N ALA A 569 -0.16 -1.57 0.65
CA ALA A 569 -0.33 -1.77 2.09
C ALA A 569 -1.67 -2.46 2.43
N ALA A 570 -2.78 -2.03 1.82
CA ALA A 570 -4.11 -2.61 2.06
C ALA A 570 -4.22 -4.06 1.57
N ILE A 571 -3.66 -4.39 0.39
CA ILE A 571 -3.65 -5.75 -0.15
C ILE A 571 -2.81 -6.67 0.75
N SER A 572 -1.65 -6.21 1.22
CA SER A 572 -0.78 -6.98 2.11
C SER A 572 -1.51 -7.37 3.39
N LYS A 573 -2.30 -6.45 3.93
CA LYS A 573 -3.19 -6.71 5.07
C LYS A 573 -4.37 -7.63 4.70
N ALA A 574 -4.97 -7.49 3.53
CA ALA A 574 -6.09 -8.32 3.08
C ALA A 574 -5.70 -9.80 2.92
N ASN A 575 -4.48 -10.10 2.50
CA ASN A 575 -3.95 -11.46 2.43
C ASN A 575 -3.96 -12.19 3.79
N MET A 576 -3.87 -11.43 4.90
CA MET A 576 -3.77 -11.98 6.25
C MET A 576 -5.10 -12.05 7.00
N ILE A 577 -6.24 -11.66 6.38
CA ILE A 577 -7.54 -11.63 7.06
C ILE A 577 -7.94 -12.98 7.65
N SER A 578 -7.68 -14.09 6.95
CA SER A 578 -8.04 -15.41 7.45
C SER A 578 -7.20 -15.83 8.67
N ALA A 579 -5.95 -15.38 8.74
CA ALA A 579 -5.08 -15.58 9.91
C ALA A 579 -5.56 -14.73 11.08
N CYS A 580 -5.92 -13.45 10.86
CA CYS A 580 -6.47 -12.56 11.90
C CYS A 580 -7.74 -13.12 12.53
N LYS A 581 -8.62 -13.73 11.74
CA LYS A 581 -9.85 -14.34 12.24
C LYS A 581 -9.61 -15.65 13.03
N TYR A 582 -8.39 -16.10 13.09
CA TYR A 582 -8.02 -17.35 13.72
C TYR A 582 -7.11 -17.16 14.94
N ASP A 583 -6.14 -16.23 14.85
CA ASP A 583 -5.13 -16.02 15.89
C ASP A 583 -4.96 -14.51 16.16
N ASN A 584 -5.04 -14.13 17.43
CA ASN A 584 -4.99 -12.76 17.90
C ASN A 584 -3.64 -12.05 17.64
N HIS A 585 -2.52 -12.77 17.50
CA HIS A 585 -1.23 -12.18 17.16
C HIS A 585 -1.29 -11.53 15.78
N TYR A 586 -1.94 -12.18 14.79
CA TYR A 586 -2.15 -11.59 13.47
C TYR A 586 -3.12 -10.40 13.52
N THR A 587 -4.14 -10.45 14.38
CA THR A 587 -5.05 -9.30 14.58
C THR A 587 -4.32 -8.11 15.19
N TRP A 588 -3.44 -8.35 16.17
CA TRP A 588 -2.60 -7.31 16.76
C TRP A 588 -1.71 -6.64 15.70
N ILE A 589 -0.97 -7.42 14.90
CA ILE A 589 -0.11 -6.91 13.83
C ILE A 589 -0.96 -6.16 12.79
N GLN A 590 -2.10 -6.73 12.40
CA GLN A 590 -3.05 -6.11 11.47
C GLN A 590 -3.47 -4.71 11.92
N TYR A 591 -3.71 -4.52 13.21
CA TYR A 591 -4.12 -3.23 13.79
C TYR A 591 -2.97 -2.27 13.96
N SER A 592 -1.85 -2.72 14.50
CA SER A 592 -0.68 -1.88 14.79
C SER A 592 0.06 -1.41 13.53
N LEU A 593 -0.05 -2.13 12.42
CA LEU A 593 0.65 -1.82 11.18
C LEU A 593 -0.09 -0.72 10.42
N ASN A 594 0.33 0.53 10.58
CA ASN A 594 -0.28 1.70 9.97
C ASN A 594 0.62 2.27 8.86
N PRO A 595 0.11 2.42 7.61
CA PRO A 595 0.89 3.04 6.54
C PRO A 595 0.97 4.56 6.74
N VAL A 596 2.16 5.12 6.61
CA VAL A 596 2.44 6.57 6.68
C VAL A 596 2.93 7.06 5.33
N GLY A 597 2.33 8.14 4.83
CA GLY A 597 2.63 8.74 3.53
C GLY A 597 1.38 8.89 2.65
N ASP A 598 1.55 9.37 1.43
CA ASP A 598 0.45 9.58 0.48
C ASP A 598 -0.10 8.25 -0.07
N PRO A 599 -1.37 7.87 0.20
CA PRO A 599 -1.90 6.56 -0.22
C PRO A 599 -2.06 6.42 -1.73
N GLU A 600 -2.17 7.53 -2.46
CA GLU A 600 -2.34 7.53 -3.91
C GLU A 600 -0.99 7.58 -4.66
N MET A 601 0.09 7.88 -3.97
CA MET A 601 1.44 7.95 -4.57
C MET A 601 1.78 6.67 -5.33
N PRO A 602 2.14 6.73 -6.63
CA PRO A 602 2.60 5.57 -7.37
C PRO A 602 3.97 5.13 -6.86
N VAL A 603 4.16 3.82 -6.71
CA VAL A 603 5.45 3.25 -6.33
C VAL A 603 6.18 2.79 -7.58
N PHE A 604 7.32 3.39 -7.89
CA PHE A 604 8.15 2.92 -9.00
C PHE A 604 8.87 1.63 -8.60
N THR A 605 8.63 0.57 -9.38
CA THR A 605 9.24 -0.76 -9.19
C THR A 605 10.25 -1.08 -10.29
N ASP A 606 10.61 -0.11 -11.10
CA ASP A 606 11.63 -0.16 -12.15
C ASP A 606 12.12 1.28 -12.36
N ASN A 607 13.21 1.47 -13.10
CA ASN A 607 13.59 2.79 -13.58
C ASN A 607 12.43 3.40 -14.36
N PRO A 608 11.88 4.54 -13.93
CA PRO A 608 10.78 5.15 -14.63
C PRO A 608 11.20 5.59 -16.03
N LYS A 609 10.44 5.22 -17.04
CA LYS A 609 10.72 5.48 -18.45
C LYS A 609 10.15 6.82 -18.86
N GLN A 610 10.84 7.49 -19.78
CA GLN A 610 10.25 8.62 -20.50
C GLN A 610 9.19 8.09 -21.47
N PHE A 611 8.10 8.85 -21.65
CA PHE A 611 7.21 8.56 -22.77
C PHE A 611 7.97 8.77 -24.09
N PRO A 612 7.80 7.84 -25.06
CA PRO A 612 8.27 8.11 -26.41
C PRO A 612 7.53 9.33 -26.94
N ARG A 613 7.98 9.87 -28.07
CA ARG A 613 7.39 11.06 -28.67
C ARG A 613 5.86 10.93 -28.78
N THR A 614 5.14 11.58 -27.86
CA THR A 614 3.69 11.66 -27.86
C THR A 614 3.25 12.54 -28.99
N LYS A 615 2.28 12.10 -29.78
CA LYS A 615 1.67 12.91 -30.84
C LYS A 615 0.35 13.48 -30.35
N VAL A 616 0.29 14.81 -30.28
CA VAL A 616 -0.93 15.54 -29.92
C VAL A 616 -1.20 16.53 -31.03
N LYS A 617 -2.42 16.50 -31.61
CA LYS A 617 -2.82 17.35 -32.72
C LYS A 617 -4.24 17.85 -32.52
N ILE A 618 -4.47 19.09 -32.93
CA ILE A 618 -5.81 19.67 -33.08
C ILE A 618 -6.07 19.87 -34.56
N GLU A 619 -7.03 19.13 -35.12
CA GLU A 619 -7.43 19.23 -36.52
C GLU A 619 -8.96 19.13 -36.65
N ASN A 620 -9.58 20.03 -37.39
CA ASN A 620 -11.03 20.03 -37.66
C ASN A 620 -11.90 20.00 -36.39
N GLY A 621 -11.50 20.74 -35.35
CA GLY A 621 -12.21 20.79 -34.05
C GLY A 621 -12.10 19.50 -33.22
N LYS A 622 -11.12 18.65 -33.50
CA LYS A 622 -10.84 17.43 -32.73
C LYS A 622 -9.42 17.43 -32.20
N LEU A 623 -9.30 16.99 -30.94
CA LEU A 623 -8.02 16.70 -30.29
C LEU A 623 -7.70 15.22 -30.47
N SER A 624 -6.62 14.91 -31.17
CA SER A 624 -6.10 13.56 -31.37
C SER A 624 -4.81 13.36 -30.56
N ILE A 625 -4.75 12.29 -29.81
CA ILE A 625 -3.65 11.93 -28.91
C ILE A 625 -3.17 10.52 -29.27
N ASP A 626 -1.87 10.34 -29.47
CA ASP A 626 -1.19 9.05 -29.51
C ASP A 626 -0.09 9.10 -28.44
N THR A 627 -0.27 8.33 -27.38
CA THR A 627 0.68 8.27 -26.26
C THR A 627 1.98 7.55 -26.62
N GLY A 628 1.99 6.80 -27.74
CA GLY A 628 3.10 5.94 -28.15
C GLY A 628 3.25 4.66 -27.32
N VAL A 629 2.47 4.50 -26.26
CA VAL A 629 2.51 3.38 -25.30
C VAL A 629 1.08 2.90 -25.01
N ASP A 630 0.89 1.59 -24.93
CA ASP A 630 -0.43 1.00 -24.61
C ASP A 630 -0.79 1.18 -23.12
N SER A 631 -2.07 1.09 -22.82
CA SER A 631 -2.61 1.07 -21.45
C SER A 631 -2.21 2.27 -20.60
N CYS A 632 -2.26 3.48 -21.18
CA CYS A 632 -2.05 4.72 -20.46
C CYS A 632 -3.33 5.25 -19.83
N THR A 633 -3.20 6.07 -18.79
CA THR A 633 -4.25 6.97 -18.33
C THR A 633 -3.96 8.37 -18.89
N VAL A 634 -4.95 8.97 -19.51
CA VAL A 634 -4.87 10.31 -20.09
C VAL A 634 -5.91 11.18 -19.41
N CYS A 635 -5.46 12.23 -18.73
CA CYS A 635 -6.32 13.25 -18.15
C CYS A 635 -6.25 14.53 -18.97
N ILE A 636 -7.41 15.08 -19.31
CA ILE A 636 -7.54 16.35 -20.03
C ILE A 636 -8.46 17.23 -19.19
N MET A 637 -8.01 18.43 -18.85
CA MET A 637 -8.80 19.35 -18.03
C MET A 637 -8.60 20.81 -18.44
N SER A 638 -9.63 21.63 -18.22
CA SER A 638 -9.49 23.07 -18.29
C SER A 638 -8.56 23.59 -17.19
N ARG A 639 -7.91 24.71 -17.40
CA ARG A 639 -7.01 25.31 -16.39
C ARG A 639 -7.72 25.50 -15.06
N LEU A 640 -6.98 25.34 -13.96
CA LEU A 640 -7.49 25.40 -12.59
C LEU A 640 -8.05 26.77 -12.18
N ASP A 641 -7.59 27.85 -12.83
CA ASP A 641 -7.87 29.25 -12.54
C ASP A 641 -9.15 29.81 -13.18
N GLY A 642 -9.79 29.06 -14.09
CA GLY A 642 -10.94 29.54 -14.91
C GLY A 642 -12.30 28.95 -14.58
N GLY A 643 -12.47 28.27 -13.43
CA GLY A 643 -13.67 27.46 -13.19
C GLY A 643 -13.65 26.19 -14.07
N GLN A 644 -13.89 25.04 -13.46
CA GLN A 644 -13.74 23.77 -14.15
C GLN A 644 -14.87 23.52 -15.14
N SER A 645 -14.67 23.91 -16.40
CA SER A 645 -15.63 23.69 -17.48
C SER A 645 -15.43 22.34 -18.20
N TYR A 646 -14.26 21.73 -18.07
CA TYR A 646 -13.94 20.47 -18.73
C TYR A 646 -12.99 19.60 -17.90
N TYR A 647 -13.35 18.33 -17.70
CA TYR A 647 -12.51 17.35 -17.03
C TYR A 647 -12.84 15.96 -17.59
N LYS A 648 -11.88 15.31 -18.21
CA LYS A 648 -12.07 13.99 -18.82
C LYS A 648 -10.86 13.10 -18.56
N ILE A 649 -11.12 11.87 -18.16
CA ILE A 649 -10.11 10.84 -17.94
C ILE A 649 -10.38 9.69 -18.90
N LEU A 650 -9.33 9.15 -19.50
CA LEU A 650 -9.35 7.97 -20.34
C LEU A 650 -8.39 6.94 -19.78
N HIS A 651 -8.89 5.75 -19.50
CA HIS A 651 -8.07 4.64 -19.00
C HIS A 651 -7.77 3.62 -20.07
N ASN A 652 -6.62 2.95 -19.96
CA ASN A 652 -6.16 1.87 -20.84
C ASN A 652 -6.13 2.26 -22.33
N VAL A 653 -5.77 3.50 -22.62
CA VAL A 653 -5.69 3.99 -23.99
C VAL A 653 -4.26 4.08 -24.49
N ARG A 654 -4.08 3.89 -25.79
CA ARG A 654 -2.90 4.29 -26.56
C ARG A 654 -3.21 5.50 -27.42
N THR A 655 -4.36 5.46 -28.08
CA THR A 655 -4.84 6.55 -28.94
C THR A 655 -6.21 7.02 -28.49
N ALA A 656 -6.47 8.31 -28.59
CA ALA A 656 -7.77 8.90 -28.32
C ALA A 656 -8.05 10.05 -29.28
N THR A 657 -9.33 10.24 -29.60
CA THR A 657 -9.80 11.40 -30.35
C THR A 657 -11.04 11.97 -29.65
N LEU A 658 -11.01 13.24 -29.35
CA LEU A 658 -12.04 13.95 -28.59
C LEU A 658 -12.46 15.21 -29.33
N ASP A 659 -13.71 15.63 -29.13
CA ASP A 659 -14.13 16.93 -29.61
C ASP A 659 -13.40 18.04 -28.83
N TYR A 660 -12.80 18.97 -29.54
CA TYR A 660 -12.07 20.11 -29.00
C TYR A 660 -12.91 21.37 -29.14
N SER A 661 -13.51 21.78 -28.04
CA SER A 661 -14.43 22.94 -28.01
C SER A 661 -14.08 23.96 -26.91
N VAL A 662 -13.01 23.73 -26.18
CA VAL A 662 -12.63 24.55 -25.00
C VAL A 662 -11.19 25.02 -25.15
N ASP A 663 -10.98 26.33 -25.04
CA ASP A 663 -9.65 26.91 -25.01
C ASP A 663 -8.95 26.58 -23.65
N SER A 664 -7.61 26.58 -23.67
CA SER A 664 -6.79 26.40 -22.45
C SER A 664 -6.94 25.06 -21.74
N LEU A 665 -6.83 23.96 -22.45
CA LEU A 665 -6.74 22.62 -21.86
C LEU A 665 -5.31 22.23 -21.49
N SER A 666 -5.15 21.57 -20.34
CA SER A 666 -3.96 20.79 -19.99
C SER A 666 -4.18 19.30 -20.24
N LEU A 667 -3.09 18.60 -20.52
CA LEU A 667 -3.08 17.17 -20.75
C LEU A 667 -1.98 16.51 -19.91
N CYS A 668 -2.34 15.46 -19.19
CA CYS A 668 -1.39 14.64 -18.45
C CYS A 668 -1.55 13.17 -18.83
N ILE A 669 -0.45 12.51 -19.15
CA ILE A 669 -0.40 11.07 -19.46
C ILE A 669 0.40 10.38 -18.37
N THR A 670 -0.18 9.35 -17.77
CA THR A 670 0.45 8.55 -16.72
C THR A 670 0.40 7.06 -17.05
N LYS A 671 1.39 6.33 -16.58
CA LYS A 671 1.48 4.86 -16.62
C LYS A 671 2.43 4.38 -15.53
N GLN A 672 2.20 3.19 -14.98
CA GLN A 672 3.12 2.56 -14.02
C GLN A 672 4.55 2.51 -14.58
N ASN A 673 5.53 2.91 -13.80
CA ASN A 673 6.94 3.00 -14.16
C ASN A 673 7.24 3.93 -15.36
N TYR A 674 6.44 4.99 -15.52
CA TYR A 674 6.69 6.07 -16.46
C TYR A 674 6.65 7.42 -15.74
N ILE A 675 7.56 8.30 -16.12
CA ILE A 675 7.53 9.70 -15.70
C ILE A 675 6.31 10.34 -16.35
N PRO A 676 5.44 11.04 -15.62
CA PRO A 676 4.26 11.67 -16.19
C PRO A 676 4.59 12.62 -17.34
N TYR A 677 3.88 12.50 -18.45
CA TYR A 677 4.01 13.41 -19.58
C TYR A 677 2.95 14.50 -19.48
N LEU A 678 3.38 15.75 -19.40
CA LEU A 678 2.53 16.89 -19.11
C LEU A 678 2.59 17.94 -20.21
N ILE A 679 1.42 18.38 -20.69
CA ILE A 679 1.22 19.57 -21.54
C ILE A 679 0.32 20.54 -20.78
N ASN A 680 0.85 21.67 -20.35
CA ASN A 680 0.08 22.66 -19.59
C ASN A 680 -0.90 23.47 -20.45
N ASP A 681 -0.63 23.59 -21.75
CA ASP A 681 -1.47 24.28 -22.71
C ASP A 681 -1.45 23.51 -24.05
N VAL A 682 -2.51 22.72 -24.27
CA VAL A 682 -2.62 21.85 -25.46
C VAL A 682 -2.73 22.66 -26.73
N TRP A 683 -3.42 23.83 -26.70
CA TRP A 683 -3.55 24.69 -27.88
C TRP A 683 -2.18 25.23 -28.30
N ASN A 684 -1.48 25.86 -27.38
CA ASN A 684 -0.15 26.39 -27.65
C ASN A 684 0.82 25.30 -28.10
N TYR A 685 0.77 24.13 -27.43
CA TYR A 685 1.58 22.97 -27.83
C TYR A 685 1.30 22.56 -29.28
N CYS A 686 0.03 22.42 -29.69
CA CYS A 686 -0.34 21.97 -31.04
C CYS A 686 -0.06 23.03 -32.11
N MET A 687 -0.27 24.31 -31.81
CA MET A 687 -0.10 25.39 -32.78
C MET A 687 1.37 25.78 -32.98
N TYR A 688 2.21 25.58 -31.96
CA TYR A 688 3.60 26.03 -31.98
C TYR A 688 4.62 24.90 -32.05
N THR A 689 4.24 23.62 -31.86
CA THR A 689 5.11 22.48 -32.19
C THR A 689 4.98 22.12 -33.65
N ILE A 690 5.98 22.49 -34.44
CA ILE A 690 6.14 21.97 -35.80
C ILE A 690 6.45 20.47 -35.64
N PRO A 691 5.69 19.53 -36.28
CA PRO A 691 6.02 18.11 -36.23
C PRO A 691 7.42 17.93 -36.83
N ASP A 692 8.30 17.29 -36.09
CA ASP A 692 9.58 16.72 -36.46
C ASP A 692 10.89 17.39 -36.02
N ILE A 693 10.91 18.54 -35.31
CA ILE A 693 12.18 19.06 -34.74
C ILE A 693 11.90 19.69 -33.38
N PRO A 694 12.46 19.22 -32.27
CA PRO A 694 12.48 20.02 -31.04
C PRO A 694 13.33 21.27 -31.32
N ILE A 695 12.69 22.44 -31.33
CA ILE A 695 13.34 23.72 -31.65
C ILE A 695 14.28 24.11 -30.51
N GLY A 696 14.02 23.65 -29.30
CA GLY A 696 14.90 23.85 -28.15
C GLY A 696 14.50 23.04 -26.95
N SER A 697 15.44 22.76 -26.08
CA SER A 697 15.23 22.10 -24.79
C SER A 697 16.19 22.64 -23.73
N ILE A 698 15.71 22.70 -22.49
CA ILE A 698 16.53 22.98 -21.31
C ILE A 698 17.09 21.65 -20.82
N THR A 699 18.42 21.50 -20.85
CA THR A 699 19.09 20.25 -20.50
C THR A 699 19.58 20.22 -19.05
N GLY A 700 19.47 21.33 -18.33
CA GLY A 700 19.76 21.40 -16.90
C GLY A 700 19.77 22.84 -16.40
N ALA A 701 19.49 23.02 -15.13
CA ALA A 701 19.68 24.29 -14.43
C ALA A 701 20.30 24.00 -13.05
N GLY A 702 21.15 24.87 -12.57
CA GLY A 702 21.76 24.76 -11.26
C GLY A 702 22.12 26.11 -10.70
N LYS A 703 21.93 26.30 -9.40
CA LYS A 703 22.31 27.50 -8.66
C LYS A 703 23.63 27.27 -7.95
N ASP A 704 24.58 28.16 -8.14
CA ASP A 704 25.80 28.16 -7.33
C ASP A 704 25.46 28.65 -5.92
N LEU A 705 25.67 27.82 -4.93
CA LEU A 705 25.35 28.11 -3.52
C LEU A 705 26.24 29.19 -2.92
N GLY A 706 27.42 29.41 -3.46
CA GLY A 706 28.37 30.43 -2.96
C GLY A 706 28.11 31.82 -3.53
N THR A 707 27.83 31.93 -4.83
CA THR A 707 27.61 33.21 -5.52
C THR A 707 26.13 33.52 -5.70
N GLY A 708 25.25 32.52 -5.63
CA GLY A 708 23.83 32.63 -5.92
C GLY A 708 23.53 32.72 -7.42
N ASP A 709 24.50 32.56 -8.29
CA ASP A 709 24.32 32.65 -9.73
C ASP A 709 23.59 31.42 -10.29
N LEU A 710 22.69 31.65 -11.26
CA LEU A 710 21.93 30.61 -11.94
C LEU A 710 22.63 30.22 -13.25
N SER A 711 22.96 28.94 -13.39
CA SER A 711 23.52 28.37 -14.61
C SER A 711 22.48 27.52 -15.32
N ILE A 712 22.12 27.84 -16.54
CA ILE A 712 21.12 27.13 -17.34
C ILE A 712 21.81 26.53 -18.54
N LYS A 713 21.67 25.22 -18.71
CA LYS A 713 22.09 24.49 -19.92
C LYS A 713 20.89 24.27 -20.82
N TYR A 714 21.03 24.56 -22.09
CA TYR A 714 19.96 24.41 -23.08
C TYR A 714 20.52 23.99 -24.43
N LYS A 715 19.65 23.49 -25.30
CA LYS A 715 19.95 23.22 -26.71
C LYS A 715 18.88 23.92 -27.55
N VAL A 716 19.31 24.55 -28.62
CA VAL A 716 18.45 25.18 -29.63
C VAL A 716 18.72 24.55 -30.98
N GLY A 717 17.66 24.32 -31.77
CA GLY A 717 17.79 23.69 -33.07
C GLY A 717 18.45 24.63 -34.11
N ASN A 718 19.28 24.04 -34.99
CA ASN A 718 20.13 24.78 -35.96
C ASN A 718 19.38 25.69 -36.96
N ARG A 719 18.03 25.72 -36.93
CA ARG A 719 17.19 26.59 -37.79
C ARG A 719 16.50 27.72 -37.02
N ALA A 720 16.73 27.84 -35.73
CA ALA A 720 16.20 28.90 -34.94
C ALA A 720 16.78 30.25 -35.36
N LYS A 721 15.97 31.29 -35.37
CA LYS A 721 16.39 32.66 -35.67
C LYS A 721 16.77 33.44 -34.42
N ASP A 722 16.02 33.18 -33.32
CA ASP A 722 16.31 33.71 -32.00
C ASP A 722 15.92 32.74 -30.91
N ALA A 723 16.50 32.86 -29.74
CA ALA A 723 16.09 32.13 -28.55
C ALA A 723 16.19 33.01 -27.30
N LYS A 724 15.23 32.84 -26.39
CA LYS A 724 15.15 33.61 -25.14
C LYS A 724 14.83 32.68 -23.98
N LEU A 725 15.48 32.91 -22.86
CA LEU A 725 15.15 32.29 -21.59
C LEU A 725 14.39 33.27 -20.69
N VAL A 726 13.21 32.90 -20.28
CA VAL A 726 12.40 33.69 -19.31
C VAL A 726 12.54 32.99 -17.96
N VAL A 727 13.04 33.70 -16.97
CA VAL A 727 13.13 33.25 -15.59
C VAL A 727 12.09 34.00 -14.78
N SER A 728 11.13 33.29 -14.22
CA SER A 728 10.02 33.88 -13.44
C SER A 728 9.94 33.29 -12.05
N SER A 729 9.43 34.04 -11.08
CA SER A 729 9.02 33.52 -9.80
C SER A 729 7.83 32.56 -9.99
N TYR A 730 7.68 31.58 -9.07
CA TYR A 730 6.61 30.58 -9.12
C TYR A 730 5.20 31.22 -9.16
N ASP A 731 5.02 32.33 -8.48
CA ASP A 731 3.77 33.09 -8.44
C ASP A 731 3.54 34.01 -9.66
N GLY A 732 4.50 34.05 -10.57
CA GLY A 732 4.44 34.93 -11.77
C GLY A 732 4.59 36.40 -11.52
N THR A 733 4.82 36.86 -10.28
CA THR A 733 4.88 38.26 -9.90
C THR A 733 6.16 38.97 -10.39
N ALA A 734 7.21 38.22 -10.65
CA ALA A 734 8.47 38.73 -11.20
C ALA A 734 8.96 37.82 -12.34
N SER A 735 9.39 38.43 -13.43
CA SER A 735 10.01 37.71 -14.54
C SER A 735 11.07 38.57 -15.24
N ASN A 736 12.11 37.90 -15.70
CA ASN A 736 13.15 38.52 -16.53
C ASN A 736 13.42 37.65 -17.76
N THR A 737 13.65 38.35 -18.88
CA THR A 737 13.97 37.69 -20.15
C THR A 737 15.44 37.91 -20.47
N TYR A 738 16.10 36.85 -20.90
CA TYR A 738 17.51 36.83 -21.28
C TYR A 738 17.64 36.27 -22.69
N ASP A 739 18.49 36.86 -23.50
CA ASP A 739 18.84 36.31 -24.80
C ASP A 739 19.62 35.02 -24.58
N ALA A 740 19.22 33.95 -25.28
CA ALA A 740 19.86 32.66 -25.25
C ALA A 740 20.60 32.43 -26.57
N PRO A 741 21.93 32.64 -26.64
CA PRO A 741 22.68 32.47 -27.88
C PRO A 741 22.50 31.08 -28.48
N ILE A 742 22.21 31.00 -29.76
CA ILE A 742 21.91 29.75 -30.47
C ILE A 742 23.15 28.83 -30.52
N ASP A 743 24.32 29.44 -30.60
CA ASP A 743 25.60 28.71 -30.68
C ASP A 743 26.19 28.37 -29.30
N GLU A 744 25.58 28.85 -28.22
CA GLU A 744 26.00 28.59 -26.84
C GLU A 744 24.99 27.64 -26.17
N ASN A 745 25.51 26.62 -25.49
CA ASN A 745 24.67 25.63 -24.80
C ASN A 745 24.49 25.96 -23.30
N LYS A 746 24.89 27.14 -22.85
CA LYS A 746 24.89 27.53 -21.45
C LYS A 746 24.72 29.05 -21.29
N LEU A 747 23.85 29.44 -20.39
CA LEU A 747 23.67 30.82 -19.94
C LEU A 747 23.91 30.89 -18.42
N ASN A 748 24.73 31.86 -17.99
CA ASN A 748 24.95 32.15 -16.58
C ASN A 748 24.30 33.51 -16.24
N ILE A 749 23.41 33.50 -15.26
CA ILE A 749 22.63 34.69 -14.83
C ILE A 749 23.09 35.12 -13.45
N LYS A 750 23.56 36.34 -13.31
CA LYS A 750 23.94 36.91 -12.02
C LYS A 750 22.71 37.31 -11.20
N SER A 751 22.71 36.92 -9.94
CA SER A 751 21.52 36.75 -9.13
C SER A 751 21.12 37.94 -8.25
N ASN A 752 20.84 39.09 -8.78
CA ASN A 752 20.15 40.12 -7.97
C ASN A 752 18.65 39.83 -7.72
N LEU A 753 18.06 38.88 -8.43
CA LEU A 753 16.64 38.53 -8.39
C LEU A 753 16.35 37.22 -7.58
N LEU A 754 17.36 36.46 -7.20
CA LEU A 754 17.20 35.06 -6.79
C LEU A 754 17.27 34.85 -5.28
N LYS A 755 16.92 35.84 -4.46
CA LYS A 755 17.08 35.73 -3.00
C LYS A 755 16.05 34.84 -2.30
N LYS A 756 14.95 34.52 -2.92
CA LYS A 756 13.93 33.60 -2.37
C LYS A 756 13.18 32.94 -3.54
N GLU A 757 12.86 31.66 -3.45
CA GLU A 757 11.78 30.98 -4.15
C GLU A 757 12.15 30.05 -5.31
N ILE A 758 11.25 29.11 -5.56
CA ILE A 758 11.22 28.22 -6.72
C ILE A 758 11.06 29.10 -7.98
N LEU A 759 11.92 28.85 -8.94
CA LEU A 759 11.93 29.60 -10.19
C LEU A 759 11.45 28.72 -11.34
N THR A 760 10.61 29.26 -12.20
CA THR A 760 10.28 28.65 -13.48
C THR A 760 11.18 29.24 -14.57
N ILE A 761 11.85 28.35 -15.30
CA ILE A 761 12.71 28.71 -16.43
C ILE A 761 12.05 28.22 -17.71
N SER A 762 11.71 29.13 -18.60
CA SER A 762 11.05 28.82 -19.86
C SER A 762 11.95 29.20 -21.04
N LEU A 763 12.13 28.28 -21.98
CA LEU A 763 12.87 28.52 -23.21
C LEU A 763 11.92 28.84 -24.35
N PHE A 764 12.07 30.01 -24.93
CA PHE A 764 11.36 30.46 -26.13
C PHE A 764 12.33 30.43 -27.29
N VAL A 765 11.93 29.83 -28.41
CA VAL A 765 12.68 29.83 -29.67
C VAL A 765 11.78 30.40 -30.75
N ASP A 766 12.27 31.37 -31.51
CA ASP A 766 11.48 32.10 -32.50
C ASP A 766 10.17 32.65 -31.91
N SER A 767 10.25 33.21 -30.70
CA SER A 767 9.14 33.74 -29.90
C SER A 767 8.10 32.68 -29.46
N LYS A 768 8.42 31.39 -29.47
CA LYS A 768 7.56 30.27 -29.09
C LYS A 768 8.14 29.56 -27.90
N LEU A 769 7.31 29.24 -26.90
CA LEU A 769 7.69 28.41 -25.77
C LEU A 769 8.02 26.99 -26.26
N THR A 770 9.25 26.53 -26.06
CA THR A 770 9.71 25.21 -26.47
C THR A 770 9.96 24.27 -25.31
N ASP A 771 10.36 24.81 -24.16
CA ASP A 771 10.60 24.02 -22.94
C ASP A 771 10.46 24.88 -21.69
N SER A 772 10.11 24.29 -20.56
CA SER A 772 10.00 24.99 -19.28
C SER A 772 10.37 24.06 -18.13
N ILE A 773 11.14 24.55 -17.17
CA ILE A 773 11.50 23.86 -15.93
C ILE A 773 11.24 24.74 -14.71
N SER A 774 10.81 24.13 -13.62
CA SER A 774 10.60 24.78 -12.32
C SER A 774 11.54 24.21 -11.29
#